data_4ffb2811edc91ae178d7ee02fd3c16b2
#
_entry.id   4ffb2811edc91ae178d7ee02fd3c16b2
#
_cell.length_a   1.000
_cell.length_b   1.000
_cell.length_c   1.000
_cell.angle_alpha   90.00
_cell.angle_beta   90.00
_cell.angle_gamma   90.00
#
_symmetry.space_group_name_H-M   'P 1'
#
loop_
_entity.id
_entity.type
_entity.pdbx_description
1 polymer ?
#
loop_
_entity_poly.entity_id
_entity_poly.type
_entity_poly.pdbx_seq_one_letter_code
_entity_poly.pdbx_strand_id
1 'polypeptide(L)'
;DSEIEAKNITSFVDLSSIVPGVTVAKNEGYKTIISIRGVGNETNQNAIAAPSVAYHMDGIFIASPFSLQTDFIDVQRIEVLRGPQGTLFGQNSTGGAINVISNQPTTDERFSKADITYGDYGMKQLRSSSNIPISDNVSTKLSVSAMTREGFTENLATGQDLDDAHNLNFRTDWLVDINDTTSLRIFGQYSSVDRNGAAIRGIDDQSPGMRKLSQNTISKQELTSKVIAMIFDTDLGYASLKILASSQEDDISVTRDNDRHNFGDSVLSIPGLGIGATYQQAEFRPETSLVETTTFEVNLISNEPALDGKLDWTVGAFYMDHEIANVIRGYRDDDLDGVFKYVCDATFADPNYCYDHDYGIPGRFDIFGPAADVDFFTDAFPYRESLSVYAQTTYSFSDTFRLVSGLRYSEDTFGTDVTNFLNTETFVAEGTTDEVTTRVTGEFDLADNTMIYLTLASGFKPGGSNLTFGFDNDNAPPMVFPTFEAETVDSTEIGIKTDLFNGKARANIAAFSYDYENLQFQATDPDPYRGGVANIPESEMSGVEIEFTALASDSFTFDMNLAFLNSEVSSDYFVLDNVDAYQYFFGQEDLRYGLRENVKGNQLAKTPEFTADVSLMYETDLPSGNYLTAMLQYVKRGKFMQRVSNNPIVDAIPAYDIINLNIGLDFNNNIGLNFMLLNATDEDGINSSMTDVFGVASTGLELIPPRQFMTRISYNF
;
A
#
# COMPACT_ATOMS: atom_id res chain seq x y z
N ASP A 1 0.42 -0.79 22.41
CA ASP A 1 1.76 -0.19 22.52
C ASP A 1 2.88 -1.23 22.70
N SER A 2 2.83 -2.12 23.72
CA SER A 2 3.92 -3.05 24.04
C SER A 2 4.28 -4.00 22.88
N GLU A 3 3.31 -4.54 22.18
CA GLU A 3 3.54 -5.42 21.01
C GLU A 3 4.15 -4.66 19.84
N ILE A 4 3.65 -3.45 19.53
CA ILE A 4 4.18 -2.55 18.50
C ILE A 4 5.66 -2.25 18.78
N GLU A 5 5.99 -1.98 20.04
CA GLU A 5 7.37 -1.71 20.46
C GLU A 5 8.26 -2.96 20.45
N ALA A 6 7.74 -4.10 20.95
CA ALA A 6 8.47 -5.36 21.01
C ALA A 6 8.78 -5.92 19.60
N LYS A 7 7.86 -5.80 18.67
CA LYS A 7 8.04 -6.20 17.26
C LYS A 7 8.65 -5.11 16.38
N ASN A 8 8.99 -3.94 16.95
CA ASN A 8 9.56 -2.78 16.25
C ASN A 8 8.77 -2.35 15.02
N ILE A 9 7.45 -2.23 15.17
CA ILE A 9 6.56 -1.81 14.09
C ILE A 9 6.64 -0.29 13.94
N THR A 10 7.22 0.17 12.86
CA THR A 10 7.48 1.60 12.61
C THR A 10 6.80 2.13 11.36
N SER A 11 6.36 1.23 10.47
CA SER A 11 5.77 1.57 9.19
C SER A 11 4.82 0.47 8.71
N PHE A 12 4.12 0.72 7.61
CA PHE A 12 3.25 -0.30 6.98
C PHE A 12 4.02 -1.55 6.52
N VAL A 13 5.27 -1.39 6.07
CA VAL A 13 6.09 -2.52 5.59
C VAL A 13 6.26 -3.58 6.69
N ASP A 14 6.35 -3.14 7.94
CA ASP A 14 6.53 -4.03 9.08
C ASP A 14 5.29 -4.92 9.34
N LEU A 15 4.08 -4.50 8.90
CA LEU A 15 2.84 -5.27 9.08
C LEU A 15 2.87 -6.62 8.37
N SER A 16 3.61 -6.74 7.28
CA SER A 16 3.76 -8.01 6.55
C SER A 16 4.42 -9.11 7.36
N SER A 17 5.14 -8.75 8.42
CA SER A 17 5.84 -9.70 9.31
C SER A 17 5.04 -10.11 10.54
N ILE A 18 3.84 -9.52 10.77
CA ILE A 18 3.11 -9.74 12.03
C ILE A 18 1.63 -10.07 11.83
N VAL A 19 1.04 -9.69 10.70
CA VAL A 19 -0.38 -9.94 10.42
C VAL A 19 -0.49 -11.04 9.37
N PRO A 20 -1.10 -12.19 9.70
CA PRO A 20 -1.25 -13.28 8.74
C PRO A 20 -2.07 -12.82 7.54
N GLY A 21 -1.64 -13.26 6.34
CA GLY A 21 -2.31 -12.91 5.10
C GLY A 21 -2.10 -11.45 4.64
N VAL A 22 -1.37 -10.62 5.39
CA VAL A 22 -0.99 -9.27 4.95
C VAL A 22 0.35 -9.30 4.22
N THR A 23 0.40 -8.67 3.09
CA THR A 23 1.62 -8.46 2.30
C THR A 23 1.75 -6.97 2.00
N VAL A 24 2.93 -6.42 2.22
CA VAL A 24 3.27 -5.04 1.86
C VAL A 24 4.46 -5.06 0.92
N ALA A 25 4.30 -4.50 -0.26
CA ALA A 25 5.34 -4.39 -1.27
C ALA A 25 5.45 -2.96 -1.75
N LYS A 26 6.63 -2.58 -2.20
CA LYS A 26 6.84 -1.32 -2.89
C LYS A 26 6.75 -1.57 -4.38
N ASN A 27 5.86 -0.89 -5.04
CA ASN A 27 5.81 -0.93 -6.47
C ASN A 27 6.64 0.21 -7.05
N GLU A 28 7.47 -0.13 -8.02
CA GLU A 28 8.44 0.78 -8.61
C GLU A 28 9.27 1.53 -7.56
N GLY A 29 9.34 0.97 -6.34
CA GLY A 29 10.09 1.50 -5.22
C GLY A 29 9.46 2.69 -4.49
N TYR A 30 8.41 3.30 -5.02
CA TYR A 30 7.84 4.54 -4.49
C TYR A 30 6.32 4.52 -4.25
N LYS A 31 5.63 3.44 -4.57
CA LYS A 31 4.21 3.23 -4.23
C LYS A 31 4.09 2.08 -3.26
N THR A 32 3.52 2.29 -2.10
CA THR A 32 3.27 1.21 -1.15
C THR A 32 1.95 0.53 -1.47
N ILE A 33 1.99 -0.79 -1.66
CA ILE A 33 0.84 -1.62 -1.94
C ILE A 33 0.63 -2.58 -0.81
N ILE A 34 -0.57 -2.58 -0.26
CA ILE A 34 -0.98 -3.51 0.78
C ILE A 34 -1.96 -4.52 0.17
N SER A 35 -1.72 -5.79 0.43
CA SER A 35 -2.65 -6.87 0.12
C SER A 35 -3.04 -7.58 1.41
N ILE A 36 -4.32 -7.87 1.58
CA ILE A 36 -4.83 -8.69 2.68
C ILE A 36 -5.47 -9.93 2.08
N ARG A 37 -5.04 -11.12 2.53
CA ARG A 37 -5.48 -12.40 1.96
C ARG A 37 -5.23 -12.50 0.45
N GLY A 38 -4.15 -11.86 -0.05
CA GLY A 38 -3.86 -11.79 -1.48
C GLY A 38 -4.70 -10.79 -2.28
N VAL A 39 -5.69 -10.16 -1.64
CA VAL A 39 -6.47 -9.07 -2.25
C VAL A 39 -5.65 -7.79 -2.15
N GLY A 40 -5.11 -7.35 -3.24
CA GLY A 40 -4.26 -6.17 -3.34
C GLY A 40 -4.36 -5.57 -4.72
N ASN A 41 -3.70 -4.45 -4.91
CA ASN A 41 -3.65 -3.81 -6.21
C ASN A 41 -2.49 -4.41 -7.03
N GLU A 42 -2.81 -5.05 -8.15
CA GLU A 42 -1.81 -5.43 -9.15
C GLU A 42 -1.40 -4.24 -10.02
N THR A 43 -2.27 -3.24 -10.08
CA THR A 43 -2.19 -2.12 -11.01
C THR A 43 -1.32 -0.99 -10.47
N ASN A 44 -0.11 -1.06 -10.74
CA ASN A 44 0.94 -0.34 -10.06
C ASN A 44 1.34 1.00 -10.64
N GLN A 45 1.21 1.11 -11.94
CA GLN A 45 1.76 2.25 -12.68
C GLN A 45 0.72 3.35 -12.86
N ASN A 46 -0.50 3.09 -12.43
CA ASN A 46 -1.58 4.04 -12.61
C ASN A 46 -1.88 4.73 -11.28
N ALA A 47 -1.58 6.00 -11.18
CA ALA A 47 -1.98 6.84 -10.04
C ALA A 47 -3.51 6.83 -9.79
N ILE A 48 -4.27 6.36 -10.78
CA ILE A 48 -5.73 6.34 -10.82
C ILE A 48 -6.30 5.06 -10.19
N ALA A 49 -5.53 3.97 -10.16
CA ALA A 49 -6.04 2.71 -9.63
C ALA A 49 -6.16 2.77 -8.11
N ALA A 50 -7.40 2.71 -7.64
CA ALA A 50 -7.69 2.70 -6.21
C ALA A 50 -7.07 1.47 -5.52
N PRO A 51 -6.64 1.57 -4.25
CA PRO A 51 -6.19 0.41 -3.49
C PRO A 51 -7.34 -0.56 -3.22
N SER A 52 -7.02 -1.83 -2.93
CA SER A 52 -8.02 -2.84 -2.52
C SER A 52 -8.15 -2.97 -0.99
N VAL A 53 -7.29 -2.28 -0.26
CA VAL A 53 -7.31 -2.20 1.21
C VAL A 53 -7.50 -0.74 1.61
N ALA A 54 -8.59 -0.44 2.31
CA ALA A 54 -8.87 0.90 2.80
C ALA A 54 -7.93 1.27 3.94
N TYR A 55 -7.34 2.46 3.89
CA TYR A 55 -6.50 2.96 4.95
C TYR A 55 -7.16 4.12 5.68
N HIS A 56 -7.14 4.06 7.02
CA HIS A 56 -7.66 5.12 7.88
C HIS A 56 -6.62 5.53 8.94
N MET A 57 -6.58 6.81 9.26
CA MET A 57 -5.83 7.39 10.37
C MET A 57 -6.81 8.05 11.33
N ASP A 58 -6.91 7.53 12.56
CA ASP A 58 -7.89 8.00 13.56
C ASP A 58 -9.36 8.00 13.04
N GLY A 59 -9.69 7.09 12.12
CA GLY A 59 -10.97 7.01 11.45
C GLY A 59 -11.12 7.89 10.19
N ILE A 60 -10.17 8.76 9.90
CA ILE A 60 -10.13 9.57 8.66
C ILE A 60 -9.63 8.69 7.52
N PHE A 61 -10.39 8.59 6.44
CA PHE A 61 -9.99 7.88 5.23
C PHE A 61 -8.82 8.58 4.53
N ILE A 62 -7.76 7.84 4.21
CA ILE A 62 -6.57 8.31 3.50
C ILE A 62 -6.56 7.69 2.10
N ALA A 63 -6.81 8.49 1.09
CA ALA A 63 -6.98 8.01 -0.29
C ALA A 63 -5.66 7.75 -1.02
N SER A 64 -4.61 8.51 -0.70
CA SER A 64 -3.35 8.47 -1.42
C SER A 64 -2.45 7.31 -0.97
N PRO A 65 -1.97 6.46 -1.90
CA PRO A 65 -1.02 5.40 -1.59
C PRO A 65 0.38 5.92 -1.23
N PHE A 66 0.67 7.19 -1.50
CA PHE A 66 1.95 7.82 -1.16
C PHE A 66 2.08 8.10 0.33
N SER A 67 0.99 8.46 1.00
CA SER A 67 0.95 8.62 2.46
C SER A 67 1.36 7.35 3.23
N LEU A 68 1.20 6.17 2.62
CA LEU A 68 1.60 4.87 3.22
C LEU A 68 3.13 4.68 3.32
N GLN A 69 3.93 5.58 2.75
CA GLN A 69 5.39 5.53 2.83
C GLN A 69 5.97 6.24 4.06
N THR A 70 5.11 6.92 4.81
CA THR A 70 5.52 7.64 6.01
C THR A 70 5.60 6.70 7.21
N ASP A 71 6.52 7.00 8.15
CA ASP A 71 6.62 6.24 9.40
C ASP A 71 5.43 6.53 10.32
N PHE A 72 5.05 5.54 11.10
CA PHE A 72 4.07 5.72 12.16
C PHE A 72 4.60 6.67 13.24
N ILE A 73 3.75 7.57 13.70
CA ILE A 73 4.07 8.51 14.74
C ILE A 73 3.07 8.41 15.90
N ASP A 74 3.56 8.13 17.10
CA ASP A 74 2.78 8.12 18.34
C ASP A 74 1.52 7.23 18.28
N VAL A 75 1.68 6.02 17.76
CA VAL A 75 0.58 5.05 17.57
C VAL A 75 0.19 4.41 18.87
N GLN A 76 -1.11 4.35 19.16
CA GLN A 76 -1.71 3.60 20.26
C GLN A 76 -1.93 2.15 19.88
N ARG A 77 -2.56 1.92 18.71
CA ARG A 77 -2.86 0.58 18.15
C ARG A 77 -3.08 0.65 16.66
N ILE A 78 -2.94 -0.51 16.02
CA ILE A 78 -3.24 -0.71 14.60
C ILE A 78 -4.34 -1.78 14.54
N GLU A 79 -5.44 -1.46 13.89
CA GLU A 79 -6.58 -2.35 13.67
C GLU A 79 -6.51 -2.85 12.22
N VAL A 80 -6.44 -4.16 12.03
CA VAL A 80 -6.45 -4.80 10.70
C VAL A 80 -7.71 -5.64 10.58
N LEU A 81 -8.62 -5.17 9.74
CA LEU A 81 -9.88 -5.82 9.44
C LEU A 81 -9.74 -6.58 8.14
N ARG A 82 -9.78 -7.89 8.21
CA ARG A 82 -9.60 -8.78 7.06
C ARG A 82 -10.94 -9.14 6.41
N GLY A 83 -10.92 -9.28 5.10
CA GLY A 83 -12.11 -9.52 4.28
C GLY A 83 -12.93 -8.27 4.00
N PRO A 84 -13.93 -8.34 3.11
CA PRO A 84 -14.68 -7.19 2.64
C PRO A 84 -15.31 -6.38 3.77
N GLN A 85 -15.07 -5.07 3.77
CA GLN A 85 -15.54 -4.10 4.77
C GLN A 85 -16.39 -2.99 4.12
N GLY A 86 -17.04 -3.27 3.00
CA GLY A 86 -17.73 -2.28 2.18
C GLY A 86 -18.82 -1.48 2.91
N THR A 87 -19.41 -1.99 3.98
CA THR A 87 -20.51 -1.30 4.68
C THR A 87 -20.05 -0.11 5.54
N LEU A 88 -19.06 -0.29 6.40
CA LEU A 88 -18.58 0.77 7.30
C LEU A 88 -17.38 1.54 6.73
N PHE A 89 -16.42 0.82 6.15
CA PHE A 89 -15.19 1.42 5.61
C PHE A 89 -15.33 1.86 4.15
N GLY A 90 -16.37 1.41 3.46
CA GLY A 90 -16.74 1.89 2.13
C GLY A 90 -15.93 1.32 0.99
N GLN A 91 -15.66 2.18 0.01
CA GLN A 91 -14.88 1.82 -1.17
C GLN A 91 -13.44 1.40 -0.81
N ASN A 92 -12.78 0.73 -1.75
CA ASN A 92 -11.39 0.29 -1.60
C ASN A 92 -11.17 -0.71 -0.46
N SER A 93 -12.20 -1.44 -0.05
CA SER A 93 -12.15 -2.38 1.07
C SER A 93 -12.50 -3.81 0.68
N THR A 94 -12.20 -4.22 -0.57
CA THR A 94 -12.39 -5.61 -1.06
C THR A 94 -11.49 -6.59 -0.30
N GLY A 95 -10.25 -6.22 0.00
CA GLY A 95 -9.34 -7.01 0.83
C GLY A 95 -9.52 -6.80 2.33
N GLY A 96 -9.99 -5.63 2.72
CA GLY A 96 -10.13 -5.25 4.12
C GLY A 96 -9.85 -3.78 4.39
N ALA A 97 -9.61 -3.46 5.66
CA ALA A 97 -9.25 -2.11 6.08
C ALA A 97 -8.16 -2.12 7.16
N ILE A 98 -7.32 -1.10 7.16
CA ILE A 98 -6.35 -0.84 8.21
C ILE A 98 -6.66 0.53 8.81
N ASN A 99 -6.78 0.59 10.14
CA ASN A 99 -7.00 1.83 10.86
C ASN A 99 -5.89 2.01 11.89
N VAL A 100 -5.06 3.04 11.70
CA VAL A 100 -3.98 3.41 12.63
C VAL A 100 -4.52 4.44 13.60
N ILE A 101 -4.59 4.07 14.88
CA ILE A 101 -5.09 4.93 15.94
C ILE A 101 -3.91 5.53 16.71
N SER A 102 -3.84 6.83 16.76
CA SER A 102 -2.80 7.57 17.52
C SER A 102 -3.20 7.77 18.97
N ASN A 103 -2.18 7.97 19.82
CA ASN A 103 -2.41 8.37 21.21
C ASN A 103 -3.00 9.78 21.26
N GLN A 104 -4.20 9.92 21.82
CA GLN A 104 -4.89 11.20 21.92
C GLN A 104 -4.32 12.08 23.05
N PRO A 105 -4.44 13.42 22.93
CA PRO A 105 -4.17 14.32 24.04
C PRO A 105 -5.08 14.05 25.24
N THR A 106 -4.59 14.30 26.45
CA THR A 106 -5.39 14.22 27.68
C THR A 106 -5.16 15.44 28.56
N THR A 107 -6.19 15.86 29.28
CA THR A 107 -6.11 16.93 30.27
C THR A 107 -5.64 16.44 31.65
N ASP A 108 -5.56 15.10 31.86
CA ASP A 108 -5.29 14.49 33.16
C ASP A 108 -3.88 14.76 33.69
N GLU A 109 -2.88 14.54 32.82
CA GLU A 109 -1.49 14.65 33.24
C GLU A 109 -0.54 15.12 32.14
N ARG A 110 0.56 15.71 32.55
CA ARG A 110 1.68 15.98 31.62
C ARG A 110 2.66 14.83 31.65
N PHE A 111 2.94 14.28 30.46
CA PHE A 111 3.97 13.26 30.30
C PHE A 111 4.69 13.43 28.95
N SER A 112 5.91 12.95 28.90
CA SER A 112 6.72 12.96 27.68
C SER A 112 7.48 11.64 27.56
N LYS A 113 7.70 11.22 26.32
CA LYS A 113 8.55 10.07 25.97
C LYS A 113 9.54 10.48 24.90
N ALA A 114 10.77 10.01 24.99
CA ALA A 114 11.79 10.20 23.97
C ALA A 114 12.57 8.90 23.76
N ASP A 115 12.75 8.52 22.49
CA ASP A 115 13.51 7.33 22.07
C ASP A 115 14.62 7.77 21.12
N ILE A 116 15.83 7.23 21.34
CA ILE A 116 16.95 7.36 20.41
C ILE A 116 17.36 5.96 19.98
N THR A 117 17.40 5.70 18.68
CA THR A 117 17.84 4.43 18.13
C THR A 117 19.11 4.62 17.27
N TYR A 118 20.06 3.73 17.47
CA TYR A 118 21.26 3.59 16.65
C TYR A 118 21.32 2.18 16.08
N GLY A 119 21.74 2.04 14.83
CA GLY A 119 21.81 0.74 14.17
C GLY A 119 22.83 0.66 13.04
N ASP A 120 22.87 -0.49 12.40
CA ASP A 120 23.65 -0.76 11.21
C ASP A 120 23.33 0.25 10.09
N TYR A 121 24.19 0.36 9.10
CA TYR A 121 24.09 1.33 8.00
C TYR A 121 24.01 2.77 8.49
N GLY A 122 24.71 3.09 9.60
CA GLY A 122 24.74 4.44 10.17
C GLY A 122 23.35 4.93 10.65
N MET A 123 22.40 4.03 10.90
CA MET A 123 21.04 4.38 11.33
C MET A 123 21.05 5.23 12.59
N LYS A 124 20.29 6.30 12.55
CA LYS A 124 19.99 7.19 13.68
C LYS A 124 18.53 7.58 13.61
N GLN A 125 17.79 7.34 14.68
CA GLN A 125 16.39 7.75 14.77
C GLN A 125 16.15 8.44 16.13
N LEU A 126 15.41 9.53 16.09
CA LEU A 126 14.84 10.20 17.25
C LEU A 126 13.31 10.14 17.15
N ARG A 127 12.65 9.67 18.19
CA ARG A 127 11.20 9.80 18.36
C ARG A 127 10.92 10.48 19.69
N SER A 128 9.98 11.40 19.71
CA SER A 128 9.53 12.02 20.94
C SER A 128 8.08 12.40 20.86
N SER A 129 7.35 12.22 21.95
CA SER A 129 5.99 12.72 22.11
C SER A 129 5.83 13.38 23.47
N SER A 130 5.00 14.42 23.55
CA SER A 130 4.72 15.16 24.76
C SER A 130 3.24 15.53 24.84
N ASN A 131 2.56 15.07 25.87
CA ASN A 131 1.21 15.50 26.23
C ASN A 131 1.28 16.71 27.15
N ILE A 132 0.58 17.77 26.81
CA ILE A 132 0.61 19.07 27.51
C ILE A 132 -0.82 19.53 27.80
N PRO A 133 -1.34 19.31 29.03
CA PRO A 133 -2.55 19.99 29.49
C PRO A 133 -2.34 21.51 29.49
N ILE A 134 -3.23 22.24 28.82
CA ILE A 134 -3.23 23.69 28.71
C ILE A 134 -4.16 24.28 29.78
N SER A 135 -5.31 23.64 29.97
CA SER A 135 -6.32 23.96 30.98
C SER A 135 -7.11 22.68 31.31
N ASP A 136 -8.10 22.80 32.21
CA ASP A 136 -8.95 21.68 32.60
C ASP A 136 -9.74 21.05 31.44
N ASN A 137 -9.88 21.79 30.34
CA ASN A 137 -10.67 21.37 29.19
C ASN A 137 -9.92 21.49 27.84
N VAL A 138 -8.63 21.79 27.84
CA VAL A 138 -7.83 21.89 26.61
C VAL A 138 -6.49 21.21 26.83
N SER A 139 -6.16 20.29 25.95
CA SER A 139 -4.86 19.62 25.91
C SER A 139 -4.28 19.60 24.50
N THR A 140 -2.98 19.49 24.40
CA THR A 140 -2.28 19.29 23.13
C THR A 140 -1.22 18.21 23.26
N LYS A 141 -0.96 17.52 22.18
CA LYS A 141 0.12 16.54 22.05
C LYS A 141 1.00 16.92 20.85
N LEU A 142 2.29 16.92 21.08
CA LEU A 142 3.30 17.19 20.06
C LEU A 142 4.15 15.94 19.89
N SER A 143 4.30 15.47 18.66
CA SER A 143 5.07 14.26 18.36
C SER A 143 5.99 14.52 17.17
N VAL A 144 7.22 14.00 17.25
CA VAL A 144 8.23 14.10 16.20
C VAL A 144 8.92 12.76 16.04
N SER A 145 9.19 12.38 14.80
CA SER A 145 10.07 11.28 14.43
C SER A 145 11.01 11.74 13.33
N ALA A 146 12.30 11.54 13.50
CA ALA A 146 13.31 11.83 12.50
C ALA A 146 14.26 10.63 12.39
N MET A 147 14.48 10.13 11.19
CA MET A 147 15.33 8.97 10.91
C MET A 147 16.29 9.28 9.75
N THR A 148 17.55 8.84 9.91
CA THR A 148 18.52 8.76 8.83
C THR A 148 19.17 7.39 8.83
N ARG A 149 19.37 6.81 7.65
CA ARG A 149 20.08 5.55 7.45
C ARG A 149 20.68 5.53 6.05
N GLU A 150 21.93 5.09 5.93
CA GLU A 150 22.57 4.81 4.65
C GLU A 150 21.88 3.65 3.93
N GLY A 151 21.99 3.59 2.61
CA GLY A 151 21.44 2.50 1.82
C GLY A 151 22.16 1.18 2.07
N PHE A 152 21.52 0.08 1.78
CA PHE A 152 22.10 -1.25 1.90
C PHE A 152 22.28 -1.98 0.56
N THR A 153 21.99 -1.30 -0.56
CA THR A 153 22.20 -1.80 -1.91
C THR A 153 23.05 -0.80 -2.69
N GLU A 154 24.24 -1.23 -3.14
CA GLU A 154 25.18 -0.39 -3.88
C GLU A 154 24.89 -0.41 -5.38
N ASN A 155 24.68 0.75 -5.99
CA ASN A 155 24.69 0.92 -7.43
C ASN A 155 26.14 1.13 -7.93
N LEU A 156 26.69 0.13 -8.59
CA LEU A 156 28.08 0.11 -9.03
C LEU A 156 28.39 1.12 -10.15
N ALA A 157 27.38 1.55 -10.91
CA ALA A 157 27.57 2.49 -12.00
C ALA A 157 27.60 3.94 -11.51
N THR A 158 26.67 4.31 -10.61
CA THR A 158 26.56 5.69 -10.10
C THR A 158 27.27 5.91 -8.77
N GLY A 159 27.58 4.83 -8.04
CA GLY A 159 28.14 4.89 -6.69
C GLY A 159 27.12 5.30 -5.63
N GLN A 160 25.81 5.27 -5.92
CA GLN A 160 24.77 5.52 -4.93
C GLN A 160 24.52 4.29 -4.05
N ASP A 161 24.27 4.54 -2.78
CA ASP A 161 23.68 3.56 -1.87
C ASP A 161 22.16 3.73 -1.90
N LEU A 162 21.46 2.75 -2.46
CA LEU A 162 20.00 2.71 -2.60
C LEU A 162 19.35 2.04 -1.38
N ASP A 163 18.03 2.19 -1.23
CA ASP A 163 17.26 1.78 -0.04
C ASP A 163 17.67 2.55 1.23
N ASP A 164 18.21 3.72 1.09
CA ASP A 164 18.47 4.64 2.20
C ASP A 164 17.17 5.18 2.82
N ALA A 165 17.28 5.87 3.93
CA ALA A 165 16.15 6.50 4.58
C ALA A 165 16.53 7.85 5.19
N HIS A 166 15.78 8.88 4.81
CA HIS A 166 15.80 10.22 5.41
C HIS A 166 14.37 10.68 5.59
N ASN A 167 13.80 10.40 6.78
CA ASN A 167 12.40 10.66 7.08
C ASN A 167 12.28 11.68 8.21
N LEU A 168 11.36 12.62 8.07
CA LEU A 168 10.95 13.55 9.12
C LEU A 168 9.43 13.54 9.22
N ASN A 169 8.91 13.26 10.40
CA ASN A 169 7.48 13.31 10.69
C ASN A 169 7.24 14.22 11.90
N PHE A 170 6.24 15.05 11.79
CA PHE A 170 5.77 15.93 12.86
C PHE A 170 4.26 15.85 12.94
N ARG A 171 3.74 15.75 14.18
CA ARG A 171 2.30 15.78 14.44
C ARG A 171 1.99 16.69 15.61
N THR A 172 0.96 17.51 15.46
CA THR A 172 0.31 18.25 16.55
C THR A 172 -1.14 17.82 16.63
N ASP A 173 -1.61 17.60 17.84
CA ASP A 173 -2.95 17.11 18.12
C ASP A 173 -3.54 17.94 19.27
N TRP A 174 -4.74 18.44 19.10
CA TRP A 174 -5.43 19.31 20.05
C TRP A 174 -6.78 18.72 20.41
N LEU A 175 -7.04 18.58 21.68
CA LEU A 175 -8.34 18.19 22.22
C LEU A 175 -8.93 19.34 23.02
N VAL A 176 -10.17 19.68 22.72
CA VAL A 176 -10.96 20.69 23.41
C VAL A 176 -12.26 20.04 23.90
N ASP A 177 -12.41 19.87 25.19
CA ASP A 177 -13.66 19.48 25.82
C ASP A 177 -14.55 20.73 25.96
N ILE A 178 -15.49 20.90 25.02
CA ILE A 178 -16.39 22.06 24.96
C ILE A 178 -17.32 22.06 26.18
N ASN A 179 -17.77 20.86 26.55
CA ASN A 179 -18.51 20.55 27.77
C ASN A 179 -18.44 19.05 28.06
N ASP A 180 -19.12 18.56 29.09
CA ASP A 180 -19.09 17.15 29.54
C ASP A 180 -19.56 16.14 28.47
N THR A 181 -20.26 16.59 27.45
CA THR A 181 -20.85 15.75 26.40
C THR A 181 -20.29 16.04 25.00
N THR A 182 -19.47 17.06 24.85
CA THR A 182 -19.04 17.54 23.53
C THR A 182 -17.54 17.81 23.52
N SER A 183 -16.84 17.18 22.59
CA SER A 183 -15.41 17.39 22.35
C SER A 183 -15.12 17.73 20.89
N LEU A 184 -14.02 18.43 20.69
CA LEU A 184 -13.45 18.75 19.39
C LEU A 184 -11.97 18.38 19.41
N ARG A 185 -11.58 17.48 18.51
CA ARG A 185 -10.18 17.15 18.28
C ARG A 185 -9.76 17.67 16.90
N ILE A 186 -8.62 18.33 16.83
CA ILE A 186 -8.01 18.83 15.58
C ILE A 186 -6.58 18.37 15.56
N PHE A 187 -6.15 17.70 14.50
CA PHE A 187 -4.74 17.35 14.33
C PHE A 187 -4.20 17.76 12.98
N GLY A 188 -2.90 18.07 12.98
CA GLY A 188 -2.10 18.29 11.78
C GLY A 188 -0.89 17.36 11.78
N GLN A 189 -0.64 16.70 10.67
CA GLN A 189 0.54 15.86 10.46
C GLN A 189 1.28 16.32 9.21
N TYR A 190 2.59 16.40 9.32
CA TYR A 190 3.53 16.68 8.25
C TYR A 190 4.54 15.54 8.20
N SER A 191 4.77 14.99 7.02
CA SER A 191 5.77 13.95 6.78
C SER A 191 6.60 14.32 5.56
N SER A 192 7.91 14.11 5.65
CA SER A 192 8.85 14.33 4.54
C SER A 192 9.77 13.13 4.42
N VAL A 193 9.95 12.66 3.20
CA VAL A 193 10.88 11.60 2.81
C VAL A 193 11.78 12.14 1.71
N ASP A 194 13.10 12.04 1.88
CA ASP A 194 14.11 12.41 0.89
C ASP A 194 15.16 11.30 0.86
N ARG A 195 15.28 10.57 -0.25
CA ARG A 195 16.16 9.40 -0.36
C ARG A 195 16.62 9.15 -1.79
N ASN A 196 17.66 8.33 -1.95
CA ASN A 196 18.16 7.90 -3.26
C ASN A 196 17.19 6.95 -4.00
N GLY A 197 16.11 6.50 -3.34
CA GLY A 197 15.12 5.60 -3.90
C GLY A 197 15.39 4.13 -3.61
N ALA A 198 14.46 3.30 -4.05
CA ALA A 198 14.52 1.86 -3.82
C ALA A 198 15.45 1.18 -4.82
N ALA A 199 16.15 0.15 -4.36
CA ALA A 199 16.91 -0.73 -5.23
C ALA A 199 15.97 -1.72 -5.92
N ILE A 200 15.70 -1.50 -7.19
CA ILE A 200 14.98 -2.43 -8.06
C ILE A 200 16.00 -3.09 -8.98
N ARG A 201 16.51 -4.25 -8.56
CA ARG A 201 17.56 -4.96 -9.29
C ARG A 201 16.99 -5.68 -10.51
N GLY A 202 17.54 -5.42 -11.70
CA GLY A 202 17.18 -6.18 -12.91
C GLY A 202 17.37 -7.70 -12.71
N ILE A 203 16.44 -8.51 -13.19
CA ILE A 203 16.47 -9.98 -13.03
C ILE A 203 17.70 -10.60 -13.69
N ASP A 204 18.24 -9.97 -14.69
CA ASP A 204 19.43 -10.37 -15.47
C ASP A 204 20.70 -9.58 -15.11
N ASP A 205 20.66 -8.73 -14.07
CA ASP A 205 21.81 -7.98 -13.58
C ASP A 205 22.93 -8.93 -13.11
N GLN A 206 24.11 -8.78 -13.67
CA GLN A 206 25.28 -9.63 -13.42
C GLN A 206 26.18 -9.11 -12.28
N SER A 207 25.77 -8.08 -11.55
CA SER A 207 26.54 -7.56 -10.41
C SER A 207 26.74 -8.63 -9.33
N PRO A 208 27.88 -8.65 -8.62
CA PRO A 208 28.19 -9.70 -7.67
C PRO A 208 27.36 -9.59 -6.40
N GLY A 209 26.53 -10.59 -6.12
CA GLY A 209 25.64 -10.66 -4.94
C GLY A 209 24.33 -9.89 -5.13
N MET A 210 23.36 -10.15 -4.26
CA MET A 210 22.00 -9.61 -4.40
C MET A 210 21.91 -8.12 -4.02
N ARG A 211 22.82 -7.63 -3.18
CA ARG A 211 22.85 -6.24 -2.67
C ARG A 211 23.74 -5.30 -3.53
N LYS A 212 23.97 -5.65 -4.77
CA LYS A 212 24.64 -4.81 -5.75
C LYS A 212 23.86 -4.85 -7.06
N LEU A 213 23.78 -3.71 -7.70
CA LEU A 213 23.18 -3.57 -9.03
C LEU A 213 24.02 -2.61 -9.88
N SER A 214 23.73 -2.56 -11.16
CA SER A 214 24.40 -1.64 -12.07
C SER A 214 23.35 -0.96 -12.94
N GLN A 215 23.02 0.28 -12.59
CA GLN A 215 22.05 1.15 -13.27
C GLN A 215 22.71 2.50 -13.53
N ASN A 216 22.50 3.06 -14.71
CA ASN A 216 23.17 4.30 -15.12
C ASN A 216 22.49 5.58 -14.65
N THR A 217 21.26 5.49 -14.15
CA THR A 217 20.49 6.64 -13.65
C THR A 217 20.78 6.95 -12.19
N ILE A 218 20.99 8.24 -11.89
CA ILE A 218 21.00 8.74 -10.51
C ILE A 218 19.55 8.81 -10.02
N SER A 219 19.17 7.82 -9.21
CA SER A 219 17.83 7.72 -8.66
C SER A 219 17.63 8.70 -7.50
N LYS A 220 16.40 9.22 -7.37
CA LYS A 220 15.97 10.07 -6.27
C LYS A 220 14.49 9.94 -6.00
N GLN A 221 14.10 10.06 -4.74
CA GLN A 221 12.70 10.15 -4.33
C GLN A 221 12.53 11.20 -3.24
N GLU A 222 11.59 12.11 -3.47
CA GLU A 222 11.14 13.13 -2.53
C GLU A 222 9.63 13.01 -2.36
N LEU A 223 9.16 13.03 -1.11
CA LEU A 223 7.73 13.01 -0.78
C LEU A 223 7.48 14.00 0.36
N THR A 224 6.48 14.82 0.20
CA THR A 224 5.88 15.62 1.29
C THR A 224 4.42 15.22 1.42
N SER A 225 4.02 14.80 2.62
CA SER A 225 2.63 14.46 2.95
C SER A 225 2.12 15.36 4.07
N LYS A 226 0.94 15.95 3.88
CA LYS A 226 0.28 16.83 4.83
C LYS A 226 -1.15 16.38 5.05
N VAL A 227 -1.54 16.24 6.30
CA VAL A 227 -2.91 15.93 6.69
C VAL A 227 -3.34 16.93 7.76
N ILE A 228 -4.48 17.57 7.55
CA ILE A 228 -5.19 18.34 8.58
C ILE A 228 -6.56 17.71 8.75
N ALA A 229 -6.94 17.36 9.97
CA ALA A 229 -8.21 16.72 10.24
C ALA A 229 -8.89 17.27 11.49
N MET A 230 -10.21 17.19 11.49
CA MET A 230 -11.08 17.59 12.58
C MET A 230 -12.04 16.43 12.89
N ILE A 231 -12.17 16.13 14.17
CA ILE A 231 -13.11 15.15 14.72
C ILE A 231 -13.94 15.87 15.78
N PHE A 232 -15.22 16.03 15.51
CA PHE A 232 -16.20 16.56 16.45
C PHE A 232 -17.06 15.42 16.96
N ASP A 233 -17.21 15.30 18.26
CA ASP A 233 -18.02 14.28 18.91
C ASP A 233 -18.96 14.92 19.93
N THR A 234 -20.23 14.57 19.91
CA THR A 234 -21.19 15.05 20.90
C THR A 234 -22.26 14.00 21.22
N ASP A 235 -22.45 13.79 22.52
CA ASP A 235 -23.51 12.94 23.04
C ASP A 235 -24.85 13.70 23.06
N LEU A 236 -25.83 13.22 22.26
CA LEU A 236 -27.19 13.73 22.18
C LEU A 236 -28.16 13.07 23.18
N GLY A 237 -27.63 12.18 24.03
CA GLY A 237 -28.37 11.38 24.99
C GLY A 237 -28.82 10.02 24.40
N TYR A 238 -29.54 9.99 23.32
CA TYR A 238 -29.97 8.76 22.65
C TYR A 238 -28.95 8.23 21.63
N ALA A 239 -28.08 9.09 21.14
CA ALA A 239 -27.06 8.78 20.16
C ALA A 239 -25.88 9.74 20.29
N SER A 240 -24.70 9.32 19.87
CA SER A 240 -23.52 10.17 19.66
C SER A 240 -23.46 10.61 18.20
N LEU A 241 -23.33 11.92 17.97
CA LEU A 241 -23.06 12.49 16.67
C LEU A 241 -21.54 12.68 16.52
N LYS A 242 -20.95 12.02 15.54
CA LYS A 242 -19.54 12.17 15.20
C LYS A 242 -19.39 12.75 13.79
N ILE A 243 -18.62 13.82 13.66
CA ILE A 243 -18.29 14.46 12.38
C ILE A 243 -16.79 14.42 12.18
N LEU A 244 -16.36 13.90 11.03
CA LEU A 244 -14.97 13.84 10.64
C LEU A 244 -14.80 14.66 9.35
N ALA A 245 -13.74 15.47 9.30
CA ALA A 245 -13.39 16.21 8.09
C ALA A 245 -11.87 16.25 7.94
N SER A 246 -11.37 16.17 6.71
CA SER A 246 -9.95 16.29 6.44
C SER A 246 -9.64 16.98 5.13
N SER A 247 -8.43 17.57 5.09
CA SER A 247 -7.75 17.99 3.87
C SER A 247 -6.35 17.34 3.88
N GLN A 248 -6.01 16.71 2.78
CA GLN A 248 -4.79 15.93 2.60
C GLN A 248 -4.08 16.40 1.32
N GLU A 249 -2.76 16.48 1.35
CA GLU A 249 -1.92 16.85 0.22
C GLU A 249 -0.67 15.96 0.23
N ASP A 250 -0.41 15.24 -0.86
CA ASP A 250 0.83 14.52 -1.09
C ASP A 250 1.50 15.08 -2.35
N ASP A 251 2.73 15.53 -2.20
CA ASP A 251 3.59 15.98 -3.29
C ASP A 251 4.78 15.03 -3.39
N ILE A 252 4.89 14.33 -4.51
CA ILE A 252 5.94 13.35 -4.75
C ILE A 252 6.69 13.65 -6.04
N SER A 253 8.01 13.53 -5.97
CA SER A 253 8.92 13.55 -7.10
C SER A 253 9.83 12.34 -7.06
N VAL A 254 9.88 11.60 -8.15
CA VAL A 254 10.69 10.38 -8.28
C VAL A 254 11.46 10.41 -9.57
N THR A 255 12.75 10.12 -9.50
CA THR A 255 13.57 9.79 -10.67
C THR A 255 14.11 8.38 -10.50
N ARG A 256 13.94 7.54 -11.48
CA ARG A 256 14.36 6.13 -11.45
C ARG A 256 14.90 5.67 -12.78
N ASP A 257 15.71 4.64 -12.73
CA ASP A 257 16.13 3.88 -13.90
C ASP A 257 14.98 2.96 -14.35
N ASN A 258 14.50 3.13 -15.56
CA ASN A 258 13.34 2.39 -16.05
C ASN A 258 13.72 1.08 -16.72
N ASP A 259 14.85 1.03 -17.42
CA ASP A 259 15.34 -0.19 -18.06
C ASP A 259 16.10 -1.11 -17.10
N ARG A 260 16.48 -0.60 -15.91
CA ARG A 260 17.17 -1.32 -14.81
C ARG A 260 18.54 -1.86 -15.16
N HIS A 261 19.20 -1.25 -16.14
CA HIS A 261 20.48 -1.67 -16.66
C HIS A 261 21.50 -0.51 -16.77
N ASN A 262 22.75 -0.89 -16.88
CA ASN A 262 23.84 0.01 -17.24
C ASN A 262 24.34 -0.35 -18.65
N PHE A 263 23.49 -0.17 -19.63
CA PHE A 263 23.87 -0.44 -21.01
C PHE A 263 24.58 0.74 -21.64
N GLY A 264 25.90 0.80 -21.47
CA GLY A 264 26.73 1.73 -22.24
C GLY A 264 26.84 1.41 -23.73
N ASP A 265 26.61 0.16 -24.14
CA ASP A 265 26.80 -0.32 -25.51
C ASP A 265 25.90 -1.45 -25.93
N SER A 266 24.79 -1.72 -25.25
CA SER A 266 23.93 -2.84 -25.67
C SER A 266 22.95 -2.43 -26.75
N VAL A 267 23.11 -3.12 -27.83
CA VAL A 267 22.30 -3.07 -29.03
C VAL A 267 21.04 -3.87 -28.78
N LEU A 268 19.92 -3.20 -28.52
CA LEU A 268 18.62 -3.84 -28.63
C LEU A 268 18.33 -4.07 -30.12
N SER A 269 18.43 -5.31 -30.57
CA SER A 269 17.96 -5.69 -31.92
C SER A 269 16.46 -5.88 -31.87
N ILE A 270 15.68 -4.96 -32.42
CA ILE A 270 14.24 -5.13 -32.57
C ILE A 270 14.02 -6.03 -33.79
N PRO A 271 13.60 -7.29 -33.62
CA PRO A 271 13.29 -8.18 -34.74
C PRO A 271 12.11 -7.60 -35.54
N GLY A 272 12.27 -7.47 -36.82
CA GLY A 272 11.20 -7.12 -37.74
C GLY A 272 11.25 -5.74 -38.40
N LEU A 273 11.98 -4.77 -37.84
CA LEU A 273 12.15 -3.44 -38.46
C LEU A 273 13.18 -3.40 -39.60
N GLY A 274 13.90 -4.49 -39.88
CA GLY A 274 14.83 -4.60 -41.00
C GLY A 274 15.99 -3.59 -41.02
N ILE A 275 16.04 -2.71 -40.10
CA ILE A 275 17.10 -1.74 -39.79
C ILE A 275 17.68 -2.25 -38.50
N GLY A 276 18.98 -2.50 -38.44
CA GLY A 276 19.70 -2.71 -37.21
C GLY A 276 19.67 -1.41 -36.40
N ALA A 277 18.50 -1.06 -35.89
CA ALA A 277 18.32 0.05 -34.97
C ALA A 277 18.93 -0.41 -33.65
N THR A 278 20.09 0.09 -33.38
CA THR A 278 20.78 0.03 -32.11
C THR A 278 20.08 1.03 -31.20
N TYR A 279 19.19 0.57 -30.33
CA TYR A 279 18.68 1.41 -29.26
C TYR A 279 19.65 1.26 -28.08
N GLN A 280 20.43 2.29 -27.83
CA GLN A 280 21.05 2.50 -26.53
C GLN A 280 19.96 3.13 -25.65
N GLN A 281 19.50 2.41 -24.65
CA GLN A 281 18.51 2.93 -23.72
C GLN A 281 19.18 3.19 -22.38
N ALA A 282 19.63 4.43 -22.16
CA ALA A 282 19.71 4.99 -20.84
C ALA A 282 18.40 5.73 -20.62
N GLU A 283 17.40 5.07 -20.04
CA GLU A 283 16.10 5.65 -19.80
C GLU A 283 15.94 5.99 -18.32
N PHE A 284 15.98 7.26 -17.96
CA PHE A 284 15.55 7.71 -16.66
C PHE A 284 14.17 8.33 -16.75
N ARG A 285 13.38 8.14 -15.71
CA ARG A 285 11.99 8.55 -15.70
C ARG A 285 11.69 9.42 -14.48
N PRO A 286 11.74 10.76 -14.59
CA PRO A 286 11.17 11.64 -13.59
C PRO A 286 9.64 11.58 -13.67
N GLU A 287 9.03 11.39 -12.52
CA GLU A 287 7.59 11.42 -12.30
C GLU A 287 7.30 12.36 -11.14
N THR A 288 6.36 13.27 -11.33
CA THR A 288 5.85 14.12 -10.25
C THR A 288 4.35 13.90 -10.12
N SER A 289 3.87 13.81 -8.90
CA SER A 289 2.44 13.72 -8.62
C SER A 289 2.10 14.61 -7.45
N LEU A 290 1.12 15.48 -7.65
CA LEU A 290 0.43 16.21 -6.59
C LEU A 290 -0.93 15.55 -6.41
N VAL A 291 -1.23 15.14 -5.19
CA VAL A 291 -2.50 14.49 -4.84
C VAL A 291 -3.18 15.34 -3.77
N GLU A 292 -4.38 15.80 -4.04
CA GLU A 292 -5.20 16.55 -3.10
C GLU A 292 -6.47 15.75 -2.78
N THR A 293 -6.82 15.67 -1.50
CA THR A 293 -8.02 14.94 -1.08
C THR A 293 -8.73 15.71 0.03
N THR A 294 -10.03 15.88 -0.12
CA THR A 294 -10.92 16.38 0.92
C THR A 294 -11.91 15.29 1.29
N THR A 295 -12.09 15.02 2.58
CA THR A 295 -13.10 14.07 3.06
C THR A 295 -14.01 14.71 4.10
N PHE A 296 -15.27 14.28 4.09
CA PHE A 296 -16.26 14.66 5.09
C PHE A 296 -17.14 13.45 5.42
N GLU A 297 -17.29 13.15 6.71
CA GLU A 297 -18.09 12.03 7.19
C GLU A 297 -18.92 12.43 8.39
N VAL A 298 -20.17 11.97 8.44
CA VAL A 298 -21.08 12.16 9.57
C VAL A 298 -21.61 10.81 9.99
N ASN A 299 -21.48 10.51 11.28
CA ASN A 299 -21.99 9.30 11.91
C ASN A 299 -22.94 9.64 13.05
N LEU A 300 -24.05 8.95 13.11
CA LEU A 300 -24.94 8.92 14.27
C LEU A 300 -24.96 7.48 14.81
N ILE A 301 -24.51 7.31 16.04
CA ILE A 301 -24.27 6.01 16.68
C ILE A 301 -25.14 5.91 17.93
N SER A 302 -25.90 4.83 18.10
CA SER A 302 -26.71 4.64 19.31
C SER A 302 -25.85 4.59 20.58
N ASN A 303 -26.23 5.34 21.62
CA ASN A 303 -25.55 5.30 22.92
C ASN A 303 -26.01 4.13 23.78
N GLU A 304 -27.33 3.81 23.66
CA GLU A 304 -27.93 2.68 24.32
C GLU A 304 -28.71 1.85 23.28
N PRO A 305 -28.74 0.51 23.41
CA PRO A 305 -29.50 -0.31 22.51
C PRO A 305 -31.02 0.05 22.56
N ALA A 306 -31.58 0.39 21.41
CA ALA A 306 -33.01 0.63 21.24
C ALA A 306 -33.84 -0.67 21.38
N LEU A 307 -35.13 -0.59 21.23
CA LEU A 307 -36.06 -1.74 21.25
C LEU A 307 -35.86 -2.65 22.48
N ASP A 308 -36.01 -2.06 23.66
CA ASP A 308 -35.87 -2.74 24.97
C ASP A 308 -34.44 -3.33 25.17
N GLY A 309 -33.43 -2.63 24.75
CA GLY A 309 -32.04 -3.02 24.96
C GLY A 309 -31.50 -4.05 23.95
N LYS A 310 -32.11 -4.17 22.77
CA LYS A 310 -31.79 -5.22 21.79
C LYS A 310 -31.15 -4.73 20.50
N LEU A 311 -31.26 -3.45 20.16
CA LEU A 311 -30.85 -2.92 18.86
C LEU A 311 -29.82 -1.81 19.02
N ASP A 312 -28.57 -2.11 18.70
CA ASP A 312 -27.53 -1.11 18.43
C ASP A 312 -27.57 -0.73 16.95
N TRP A 313 -27.32 0.55 16.66
CA TRP A 313 -27.33 1.02 15.27
C TRP A 313 -26.35 2.14 15.04
N THR A 314 -25.86 2.20 13.82
CA THR A 314 -25.06 3.28 13.26
C THR A 314 -25.64 3.66 11.91
N VAL A 315 -25.79 4.95 11.65
CA VAL A 315 -26.10 5.48 10.32
C VAL A 315 -25.09 6.57 9.99
N GLY A 316 -24.70 6.66 8.72
CA GLY A 316 -23.70 7.63 8.32
C GLY A 316 -23.80 8.04 6.86
N ALA A 317 -23.07 9.11 6.55
CA ALA A 317 -22.86 9.61 5.19
C ALA A 317 -21.41 10.02 5.04
N PHE A 318 -20.85 9.75 3.86
CA PHE A 318 -19.45 10.05 3.52
C PHE A 318 -19.39 10.77 2.18
N TYR A 319 -18.50 11.75 2.10
CA TYR A 319 -18.14 12.46 0.87
C TYR A 319 -16.61 12.54 0.75
N MET A 320 -16.12 12.38 -0.48
CA MET A 320 -14.72 12.57 -0.84
C MET A 320 -14.63 13.28 -2.18
N ASP A 321 -13.69 14.21 -2.24
CA ASP A 321 -13.18 14.84 -3.46
C ASP A 321 -11.68 14.58 -3.52
N HIS A 322 -11.20 14.00 -4.64
CA HIS A 322 -9.84 13.51 -4.82
C HIS A 322 -9.34 13.86 -6.21
N GLU A 323 -8.30 14.67 -6.25
CA GLU A 323 -7.68 15.15 -7.48
C GLU A 323 -6.20 14.77 -7.54
N ILE A 324 -5.72 14.44 -8.73
CA ILE A 324 -4.32 14.10 -8.96
C ILE A 324 -3.81 14.92 -10.16
N ALA A 325 -2.64 15.52 -10.01
CA ALA A 325 -1.85 16.00 -11.14
C ALA A 325 -0.63 15.09 -11.28
N ASN A 326 -0.60 14.26 -12.31
CA ASN A 326 0.49 13.32 -12.56
C ASN A 326 1.22 13.67 -13.84
N VAL A 327 2.52 13.91 -13.74
CA VAL A 327 3.39 14.27 -14.83
C VAL A 327 4.54 13.28 -14.91
N ILE A 328 4.64 12.57 -16.03
CA ILE A 328 5.70 11.58 -16.27
C ILE A 328 6.51 12.02 -17.49
N ARG A 329 7.83 11.95 -17.38
CA ARG A 329 8.76 12.18 -18.47
C ARG A 329 9.72 10.99 -18.57
N GLY A 330 9.97 10.51 -19.77
CA GLY A 330 11.04 9.57 -20.06
C GLY A 330 12.09 10.26 -20.92
N TYR A 331 13.34 10.15 -20.53
CA TYR A 331 14.46 10.72 -21.26
C TYR A 331 15.42 9.63 -21.68
N ARG A 332 16.03 9.83 -22.84
CA ARG A 332 17.07 8.95 -23.37
C ARG A 332 18.38 9.74 -23.49
N ASP A 333 19.47 9.15 -23.04
CA ASP A 333 20.82 9.67 -23.21
C ASP A 333 21.51 8.94 -24.37
N ASP A 334 21.50 9.54 -25.55
CA ASP A 334 22.03 8.91 -26.78
C ASP A 334 23.55 8.91 -26.86
N ASP A 335 24.24 9.78 -26.14
CA ASP A 335 25.71 9.88 -26.15
C ASP A 335 26.38 9.48 -24.83
N LEU A 336 25.59 9.05 -23.83
CA LEU A 336 26.03 8.51 -22.54
C LEU A 336 26.98 9.42 -21.75
N ASP A 337 26.91 10.73 -21.99
CA ASP A 337 27.76 11.70 -21.29
C ASP A 337 27.15 12.16 -19.95
N GLY A 338 25.96 11.67 -19.60
CA GLY A 338 25.22 12.06 -18.39
C GLY A 338 24.65 13.48 -18.47
N VAL A 339 24.71 14.10 -19.64
CA VAL A 339 24.19 15.45 -19.89
C VAL A 339 23.05 15.35 -20.88
N PHE A 340 21.84 15.51 -20.37
CA PHE A 340 20.63 15.56 -21.20
C PHE A 340 20.64 16.85 -22.01
N LYS A 341 20.81 16.75 -23.33
CA LYS A 341 20.84 17.91 -24.22
C LYS A 341 19.44 18.24 -24.68
N TYR A 342 18.95 19.38 -24.27
CA TYR A 342 17.74 19.97 -24.84
C TYR A 342 18.03 20.45 -26.25
N VAL A 343 17.56 19.73 -27.25
CA VAL A 343 17.67 20.18 -28.65
C VAL A 343 16.38 20.93 -29.00
N CYS A 344 16.49 22.23 -29.11
CA CYS A 344 15.46 23.01 -29.77
C CYS A 344 15.54 22.71 -31.27
N ASP A 345 14.57 21.96 -31.83
CA ASP A 345 14.55 21.74 -33.25
C ASP A 345 14.21 23.02 -34.01
N ALA A 346 15.19 23.56 -34.70
CA ALA A 346 15.05 24.76 -35.52
C ALA A 346 14.18 24.56 -36.77
N THR A 347 13.68 23.35 -37.01
CA THR A 347 12.83 23.03 -38.19
C THR A 347 11.33 23.22 -37.92
N PHE A 348 10.90 23.40 -36.67
CA PHE A 348 9.54 23.78 -36.34
C PHE A 348 9.39 25.29 -36.29
N ALA A 349 8.33 25.80 -36.94
CA ALA A 349 8.07 27.23 -37.13
C ALA A 349 7.69 28.01 -35.85
N ASP A 350 7.80 27.41 -34.68
CA ASP A 350 7.56 28.06 -33.39
C ASP A 350 8.84 28.03 -32.53
N PRO A 351 9.53 29.17 -32.35
CA PRO A 351 10.73 29.29 -31.53
C PRO A 351 10.48 29.11 -30.02
N ASN A 352 9.23 28.90 -29.57
CA ASN A 352 8.87 28.66 -28.17
C ASN A 352 8.81 27.17 -27.83
N TYR A 353 9.10 26.28 -28.75
CA TYR A 353 9.18 24.84 -28.51
C TYR A 353 10.54 24.39 -27.96
N CYS A 354 11.11 25.17 -27.08
CA CYS A 354 12.26 24.76 -26.28
C CYS A 354 11.81 24.46 -24.88
N TYR A 355 12.19 23.31 -24.37
CA TYR A 355 11.85 22.90 -23.00
C TYR A 355 12.61 23.73 -22.00
N ASP A 356 11.89 24.28 -21.03
CA ASP A 356 12.49 24.83 -19.83
C ASP A 356 12.46 23.76 -18.73
N HIS A 357 13.54 23.69 -18.00
CA HIS A 357 13.85 22.72 -16.95
C HIS A 357 12.88 22.76 -15.76
N ASP A 358 12.09 23.79 -15.59
CA ASP A 358 11.37 24.03 -14.35
C ASP A 358 9.88 23.63 -14.35
N TYR A 359 9.22 23.47 -15.50
CA TYR A 359 7.85 22.89 -15.58
C TYR A 359 7.51 22.52 -17.03
N GLY A 360 7.46 21.21 -17.28
CA GLY A 360 7.23 20.58 -18.54
C GLY A 360 6.22 21.23 -19.48
N ILE A 361 6.71 21.83 -20.54
CA ILE A 361 5.90 22.09 -21.70
C ILE A 361 6.00 20.87 -22.62
N PRO A 362 4.88 20.31 -23.12
CA PRO A 362 4.89 19.11 -23.93
C PRO A 362 5.71 19.30 -25.20
N GLY A 363 6.72 18.46 -25.38
CA GLY A 363 7.43 18.32 -26.61
C GLY A 363 6.79 17.28 -27.48
N ARG A 364 6.90 17.48 -28.74
CA ARG A 364 6.45 16.52 -29.72
C ARG A 364 7.47 15.40 -29.85
N PHE A 365 7.04 14.17 -29.62
CA PHE A 365 7.81 12.99 -29.91
C PHE A 365 7.85 12.75 -31.43
N ASP A 366 9.04 12.66 -32.00
CA ASP A 366 9.23 12.23 -33.39
C ASP A 366 9.86 10.84 -33.38
N ILE A 367 9.03 9.79 -33.52
CA ILE A 367 9.46 8.39 -33.58
C ILE A 367 10.46 8.10 -34.71
N PHE A 368 10.65 9.01 -35.62
CA PHE A 368 11.47 8.83 -36.84
C PHE A 368 12.58 9.84 -37.02
N GLY A 369 12.82 10.73 -36.04
CA GLY A 369 13.80 11.80 -36.12
C GLY A 369 14.93 11.71 -35.11
N PRO A 370 16.14 12.19 -35.45
CA PRO A 370 17.35 12.00 -34.61
C PRO A 370 17.53 13.01 -33.48
N ALA A 371 16.48 13.63 -32.94
CA ALA A 371 16.69 14.80 -32.09
C ALA A 371 15.68 15.03 -30.95
N ALA A 372 15.11 14.00 -30.33
CA ALA A 372 14.26 14.25 -29.18
C ALA A 372 14.81 13.54 -27.93
N ASP A 373 15.30 14.29 -26.97
CA ASP A 373 15.76 13.77 -25.68
C ASP A 373 14.62 13.22 -24.81
N VAL A 374 13.36 13.59 -25.12
CA VAL A 374 12.15 13.08 -24.45
C VAL A 374 11.55 11.95 -25.29
N ASP A 375 11.66 10.74 -24.79
CA ASP A 375 11.18 9.52 -25.45
C ASP A 375 9.73 9.20 -25.07
N PHE A 376 9.31 9.64 -23.89
CA PHE A 376 8.01 9.38 -23.33
C PHE A 376 7.52 10.55 -22.49
N PHE A 377 6.26 10.97 -22.67
CA PHE A 377 5.62 11.90 -21.75
C PHE A 377 4.15 11.55 -21.51
N THR A 378 3.68 11.81 -20.31
CA THR A 378 2.26 11.77 -19.97
C THR A 378 1.95 12.88 -18.98
N ASP A 379 0.97 13.71 -19.31
CA ASP A 379 0.35 14.68 -18.43
C ASP A 379 -1.09 14.21 -18.20
N ALA A 380 -1.40 13.84 -16.97
CA ALA A 380 -2.70 13.31 -16.61
C ALA A 380 -3.26 14.01 -15.38
N PHE A 381 -4.55 14.31 -15.41
CA PHE A 381 -5.28 14.99 -14.34
C PHE A 381 -6.51 14.16 -13.93
N PRO A 382 -6.28 13.01 -13.28
CA PRO A 382 -7.38 12.19 -12.79
C PRO A 382 -8.06 12.83 -11.59
N TYR A 383 -9.38 12.64 -11.53
CA TYR A 383 -10.19 13.03 -10.39
C TYR A 383 -11.20 11.95 -10.01
N ARG A 384 -11.67 12.00 -8.77
CA ARG A 384 -12.75 11.14 -8.25
C ARG A 384 -13.56 11.88 -7.21
N GLU A 385 -14.87 11.89 -7.36
CA GLU A 385 -15.83 12.31 -6.35
C GLU A 385 -16.60 11.07 -5.86
N SER A 386 -16.74 10.93 -4.55
CA SER A 386 -17.49 9.82 -3.92
C SER A 386 -18.55 10.35 -2.97
N LEU A 387 -19.75 9.82 -3.08
CA LEU A 387 -20.83 10.05 -2.14
C LEU A 387 -21.42 8.72 -1.67
N SER A 388 -21.57 8.55 -0.36
CA SER A 388 -22.15 7.32 0.17
C SER A 388 -23.06 7.58 1.36
N VAL A 389 -24.04 6.70 1.52
CA VAL A 389 -24.90 6.62 2.72
C VAL A 389 -24.94 5.17 3.19
N TYR A 390 -24.91 4.97 4.52
CA TYR A 390 -24.83 3.63 5.07
C TYR A 390 -25.54 3.51 6.43
N ALA A 391 -25.89 2.28 6.74
CA ALA A 391 -26.43 1.91 8.03
C ALA A 391 -25.95 0.52 8.44
N GLN A 392 -25.69 0.34 9.72
CA GLN A 392 -25.40 -0.97 10.31
C GLN A 392 -26.20 -1.12 11.60
N THR A 393 -26.69 -2.32 11.84
CA THR A 393 -27.42 -2.66 13.06
C THR A 393 -26.91 -3.96 13.65
N THR A 394 -26.93 -4.06 14.98
CA THR A 394 -26.74 -5.30 15.72
C THR A 394 -27.99 -5.58 16.53
N TYR A 395 -28.71 -6.65 16.19
CA TYR A 395 -29.90 -7.04 16.91
C TYR A 395 -29.68 -8.30 17.75
N SER A 396 -29.87 -8.17 19.07
CA SER A 396 -29.75 -9.26 20.03
C SER A 396 -31.06 -9.98 20.17
N PHE A 397 -31.20 -11.15 19.51
CA PHE A 397 -32.39 -11.99 19.61
C PHE A 397 -32.49 -12.67 20.99
N SER A 398 -31.35 -13.02 21.56
CA SER A 398 -31.18 -13.60 22.89
C SER A 398 -29.82 -13.20 23.46
N ASP A 399 -29.52 -13.61 24.68
CA ASP A 399 -28.20 -13.41 25.32
C ASP A 399 -27.07 -14.14 24.59
N THR A 400 -27.41 -15.12 23.73
CA THR A 400 -26.43 -15.95 23.03
C THR A 400 -26.46 -15.82 21.52
N PHE A 401 -27.43 -15.09 20.94
CA PHE A 401 -27.52 -14.93 19.48
C PHE A 401 -27.74 -13.50 19.07
N ARG A 402 -26.85 -12.98 18.24
CA ARG A 402 -26.86 -11.63 17.66
C ARG A 402 -26.82 -11.71 16.14
N LEU A 403 -27.48 -10.79 15.49
CA LEU A 403 -27.44 -10.58 14.04
C LEU A 403 -26.93 -9.17 13.75
N VAL A 404 -25.79 -9.09 13.09
CA VAL A 404 -25.28 -7.84 12.53
C VAL A 404 -25.78 -7.73 11.09
N SER A 405 -26.33 -6.57 10.71
CA SER A 405 -26.77 -6.31 9.34
C SER A 405 -26.29 -4.92 8.91
N GLY A 406 -25.66 -4.83 7.77
CA GLY A 406 -25.14 -3.58 7.22
C GLY A 406 -25.53 -3.41 5.75
N LEU A 407 -25.73 -2.16 5.35
CA LEU A 407 -26.02 -1.76 3.98
C LEU A 407 -25.35 -0.41 3.71
N ARG A 408 -24.70 -0.27 2.55
CA ARG A 408 -24.19 0.99 2.03
C ARG A 408 -24.51 1.13 0.56
N TYR A 409 -24.94 2.30 0.17
CA TYR A 409 -24.97 2.74 -1.22
C TYR A 409 -23.85 3.75 -1.44
N SER A 410 -23.09 3.57 -2.50
CA SER A 410 -22.00 4.46 -2.91
C SER A 410 -22.15 4.82 -4.37
N GLU A 411 -21.89 6.09 -4.70
CA GLU A 411 -21.80 6.60 -6.06
C GLU A 411 -20.42 7.26 -6.21
N ASP A 412 -19.66 6.82 -7.19
CA ASP A 412 -18.31 7.30 -7.52
C ASP A 412 -18.29 7.85 -8.94
N THR A 413 -18.05 9.13 -9.11
CA THR A 413 -17.77 9.76 -10.41
C THR A 413 -16.27 9.93 -10.56
N PHE A 414 -15.73 9.53 -11.70
CA PHE A 414 -14.31 9.62 -11.97
C PHE A 414 -14.06 10.09 -13.41
N GLY A 415 -12.89 10.67 -13.62
CA GLY A 415 -12.47 11.04 -14.96
C GLY A 415 -11.00 11.41 -14.99
N THR A 416 -10.50 11.65 -16.19
CA THR A 416 -9.14 12.15 -16.43
C THR A 416 -9.05 12.91 -17.73
N ASP A 417 -8.28 13.99 -17.71
CA ASP A 417 -7.75 14.65 -18.89
C ASP A 417 -6.33 14.16 -19.11
N VAL A 418 -6.03 13.59 -20.28
CA VAL A 418 -4.70 13.06 -20.57
C VAL A 418 -4.16 13.59 -21.88
N THR A 419 -2.91 14.05 -21.84
CA THR A 419 -2.10 14.32 -23.03
C THR A 419 -0.82 13.50 -22.92
N ASN A 420 -0.50 12.70 -23.92
CA ASN A 420 0.67 11.85 -23.90
C ASN A 420 1.37 11.77 -25.29
N PHE A 421 2.53 11.14 -25.32
CA PHE A 421 3.36 11.03 -26.53
C PHE A 421 2.67 10.26 -27.70
N LEU A 422 1.69 9.41 -27.39
CA LEU A 422 0.92 8.68 -28.41
C LEU A 422 -0.25 9.50 -28.95
N ASN A 423 -0.73 10.44 -28.15
CA ASN A 423 -1.82 11.33 -28.52
C ASN A 423 -1.55 12.76 -28.00
N THR A 424 -1.12 13.62 -28.90
CA THR A 424 -0.82 15.03 -28.57
C THR A 424 -2.05 15.90 -28.38
N GLU A 425 -3.25 15.41 -28.75
CA GLU A 425 -4.52 16.01 -28.40
C GLU A 425 -4.96 15.45 -27.06
N THR A 426 -5.43 16.32 -26.16
CA THR A 426 -5.99 15.89 -24.90
C THR A 426 -7.22 15.01 -25.13
N PHE A 427 -7.21 13.81 -24.59
CA PHE A 427 -8.41 13.01 -24.51
C PHE A 427 -9.00 13.05 -23.10
N VAL A 428 -10.31 12.89 -23.03
CA VAL A 428 -11.07 12.86 -21.77
C VAL A 428 -11.72 11.50 -21.64
N ALA A 429 -11.52 10.86 -20.50
CA ALA A 429 -12.22 9.64 -20.14
C ALA A 429 -12.94 9.89 -18.81
N GLU A 430 -14.24 9.59 -18.76
CA GLU A 430 -15.06 9.79 -17.57
C GLU A 430 -16.07 8.65 -17.40
N GLY A 431 -16.49 8.42 -16.19
CA GLY A 431 -17.49 7.40 -15.86
C GLY A 431 -18.06 7.58 -14.47
N THR A 432 -19.09 6.81 -14.20
CA THR A 432 -19.73 6.74 -12.89
C THR A 432 -19.93 5.27 -12.53
N THR A 433 -19.65 4.93 -11.28
CA THR A 433 -19.93 3.62 -10.69
C THR A 433 -20.88 3.83 -9.53
N ASP A 434 -21.97 3.07 -9.47
CA ASP A 434 -22.84 3.00 -8.31
C ASP A 434 -22.90 1.55 -7.80
N GLU A 435 -22.71 1.39 -6.48
CA GLU A 435 -22.61 0.07 -5.87
C GLU A 435 -23.37 0.01 -4.54
N VAL A 436 -23.93 -1.17 -4.29
CA VAL A 436 -24.57 -1.50 -3.02
C VAL A 436 -23.80 -2.61 -2.32
N THR A 437 -23.16 -2.29 -1.20
CA THR A 437 -22.49 -3.29 -0.39
C THR A 437 -23.32 -3.69 0.81
N THR A 438 -23.25 -4.98 1.15
CA THR A 438 -24.04 -5.59 2.21
C THR A 438 -23.16 -6.36 3.18
N ARG A 439 -23.65 -6.51 4.41
CA ARG A 439 -23.06 -7.40 5.43
C ARG A 439 -24.18 -8.02 6.26
N VAL A 440 -24.10 -9.32 6.43
CA VAL A 440 -24.94 -10.06 7.38
C VAL A 440 -24.05 -11.02 8.16
N THR A 441 -23.98 -10.85 9.49
CA THR A 441 -23.21 -11.74 10.37
C THR A 441 -24.11 -12.28 11.46
N GLY A 442 -24.25 -13.60 11.52
CA GLY A 442 -24.86 -14.28 12.66
C GLY A 442 -23.76 -14.66 13.65
N GLU A 443 -23.90 -14.22 14.89
CA GLU A 443 -22.99 -14.56 16.00
C GLU A 443 -23.71 -15.40 17.03
N PHE A 444 -23.10 -16.51 17.43
CA PHE A 444 -23.68 -17.43 18.41
C PHE A 444 -22.67 -17.80 19.49
N ASP A 445 -22.96 -17.44 20.74
CA ASP A 445 -22.17 -17.81 21.90
C ASP A 445 -22.50 -19.26 22.31
N LEU A 446 -21.61 -20.20 21.97
CA LEU A 446 -21.71 -21.62 22.34
C LEU A 446 -21.49 -21.83 23.84
N ALA A 447 -20.67 -20.99 24.43
CA ALA A 447 -20.35 -20.93 25.85
C ALA A 447 -19.88 -19.50 26.19
N ASP A 448 -19.73 -19.17 27.47
CA ASP A 448 -19.26 -17.87 27.95
C ASP A 448 -17.91 -17.44 27.36
N ASN A 449 -17.10 -18.40 26.92
CA ASN A 449 -15.77 -18.22 26.39
C ASN A 449 -15.60 -18.67 24.92
N THR A 450 -16.70 -18.99 24.24
CA THR A 450 -16.63 -19.54 22.87
C THR A 450 -17.76 -18.99 22.01
N MET A 451 -17.42 -18.28 20.97
CA MET A 451 -18.35 -17.75 19.95
C MET A 451 -18.04 -18.35 18.59
N ILE A 452 -19.08 -18.72 17.85
CA ILE A 452 -19.00 -19.01 16.42
C ILE A 452 -19.74 -17.92 15.65
N TYR A 453 -19.30 -17.69 14.43
CA TYR A 453 -19.99 -16.73 13.55
C TYR A 453 -19.99 -17.21 12.10
N LEU A 454 -20.99 -16.71 11.37
CA LEU A 454 -21.09 -16.81 9.91
C LEU A 454 -21.32 -15.41 9.36
N THR A 455 -20.42 -14.98 8.46
CA THR A 455 -20.52 -13.68 7.77
C THR A 455 -20.72 -13.89 6.28
N LEU A 456 -21.70 -13.18 5.72
CA LEU A 456 -21.84 -12.92 4.29
C LEU A 456 -21.62 -11.42 4.11
N ALA A 457 -20.65 -11.04 3.28
CA ALA A 457 -20.33 -9.62 3.08
C ALA A 457 -19.89 -9.37 1.64
N SER A 458 -20.22 -8.19 1.14
CA SER A 458 -19.72 -7.71 -0.15
C SER A 458 -18.82 -6.49 0.02
N GLY A 459 -17.94 -6.28 -0.94
CA GLY A 459 -17.07 -5.11 -1.07
C GLY A 459 -16.90 -4.74 -2.52
N PHE A 460 -16.46 -3.51 -2.76
CA PHE A 460 -16.16 -3.06 -4.11
C PHE A 460 -14.93 -2.16 -4.16
N LYS A 461 -14.35 -2.10 -5.32
CA LYS A 461 -13.31 -1.16 -5.71
C LYS A 461 -13.82 -0.45 -6.96
N PRO A 462 -13.92 0.88 -6.96
CA PRO A 462 -14.57 1.59 -8.05
C PRO A 462 -13.81 1.44 -9.37
N GLY A 463 -14.52 1.63 -10.48
CA GLY A 463 -13.95 1.76 -11.80
C GLY A 463 -13.05 2.99 -11.92
N GLY A 464 -12.46 3.18 -13.06
CA GLY A 464 -11.55 4.30 -13.31
C GLY A 464 -11.25 4.49 -14.78
N SER A 465 -10.35 5.43 -15.06
CA SER A 465 -9.89 5.76 -16.40
C SER A 465 -8.43 5.39 -16.60
N ASN A 466 -8.05 4.99 -17.81
CA ASN A 466 -6.68 4.65 -18.18
C ASN A 466 -5.95 5.85 -18.79
N LEU A 467 -4.64 5.95 -18.55
CA LEU A 467 -3.77 6.99 -19.12
C LEU A 467 -3.39 6.70 -20.59
N THR A 468 -3.39 5.42 -20.95
CA THR A 468 -3.21 4.94 -22.32
C THR A 468 -4.18 3.80 -22.57
N PHE A 469 -4.57 3.59 -23.82
CA PHE A 469 -5.47 2.52 -24.22
C PHE A 469 -5.22 2.12 -25.66
N GLY A 470 -5.64 0.91 -26.07
CA GLY A 470 -5.51 0.41 -27.42
C GLY A 470 -6.46 1.10 -28.41
N PHE A 471 -6.11 1.07 -29.68
CA PHE A 471 -6.98 1.52 -30.78
C PHE A 471 -7.79 0.36 -31.35
N ASP A 472 -8.95 0.68 -31.91
CA ASP A 472 -9.74 -0.30 -32.65
C ASP A 472 -9.00 -0.69 -33.95
N ASN A 473 -8.52 -1.92 -33.96
CA ASN A 473 -7.82 -2.51 -35.12
C ASN A 473 -8.51 -3.84 -35.45
N ASP A 474 -8.97 -3.99 -36.73
CA ASP A 474 -9.70 -5.17 -37.18
C ASP A 474 -8.94 -6.50 -36.94
N ASN A 475 -7.59 -6.45 -36.86
CA ASN A 475 -6.75 -7.65 -36.73
C ASN A 475 -6.27 -7.84 -35.24
N ALA A 476 -6.28 -6.80 -34.46
CA ALA A 476 -5.84 -6.80 -33.06
C ALA A 476 -6.74 -5.87 -32.26
N PRO A 477 -7.94 -6.31 -31.86
CA PRO A 477 -8.82 -5.47 -31.05
C PRO A 477 -8.16 -5.11 -29.72
N PRO A 478 -8.46 -3.91 -29.17
CA PRO A 478 -7.83 -3.44 -27.94
C PRO A 478 -8.19 -4.33 -26.75
N MET A 479 -7.24 -4.47 -25.82
CA MET A 479 -7.42 -5.14 -24.54
C MET A 479 -7.54 -4.14 -23.39
N VAL A 480 -7.04 -2.92 -23.58
CA VAL A 480 -7.14 -1.82 -22.63
C VAL A 480 -8.04 -0.74 -23.23
N PHE A 481 -9.07 -0.39 -22.51
CA PHE A 481 -10.07 0.61 -22.90
C PHE A 481 -9.85 1.93 -22.16
N PRO A 482 -10.45 3.05 -22.61
CA PRO A 482 -10.32 4.34 -21.91
C PRO A 482 -10.77 4.31 -20.45
N THR A 483 -11.76 3.48 -20.12
CA THR A 483 -12.25 3.25 -18.77
C THR A 483 -12.28 1.76 -18.46
N PHE A 484 -12.24 1.43 -17.16
CA PHE A 484 -12.37 0.06 -16.66
C PHE A 484 -13.47 -0.01 -15.60
N GLU A 485 -14.08 -1.19 -15.49
CA GLU A 485 -15.23 -1.44 -14.62
C GLU A 485 -14.83 -1.54 -13.13
N ALA A 486 -15.82 -1.37 -12.26
CA ALA A 486 -15.65 -1.67 -10.84
C ALA A 486 -15.36 -3.16 -10.62
N GLU A 487 -14.50 -3.45 -9.65
CA GLU A 487 -14.27 -4.79 -9.12
C GLU A 487 -15.21 -4.99 -7.93
N THR A 488 -15.93 -6.09 -7.91
CA THR A 488 -16.77 -6.49 -6.78
C THR A 488 -16.33 -7.82 -6.20
N VAL A 489 -16.60 -8.02 -4.92
CA VAL A 489 -16.32 -9.27 -4.22
C VAL A 489 -17.47 -9.62 -3.30
N ASP A 490 -17.94 -10.87 -3.41
CA ASP A 490 -18.80 -11.50 -2.44
C ASP A 490 -18.02 -12.48 -1.58
N SER A 491 -18.21 -12.42 -0.27
CA SER A 491 -17.49 -13.27 0.67
C SER A 491 -18.43 -14.05 1.58
N THR A 492 -18.01 -15.30 1.85
CA THR A 492 -18.58 -16.15 2.89
C THR A 492 -17.48 -16.52 3.85
N GLU A 493 -17.64 -16.22 5.14
CA GLU A 493 -16.67 -16.56 6.19
C GLU A 493 -17.39 -17.23 7.38
N ILE A 494 -16.83 -18.35 7.83
CA ILE A 494 -17.20 -18.99 9.09
C ILE A 494 -16.01 -19.01 10.04
N GLY A 495 -16.25 -18.68 11.31
CA GLY A 495 -15.16 -18.68 12.27
C GLY A 495 -15.59 -19.05 13.67
N ILE A 496 -14.58 -19.34 14.47
CA ILE A 496 -14.68 -19.60 15.90
C ILE A 496 -13.66 -18.74 16.64
N LYS A 497 -14.10 -18.10 17.72
CA LYS A 497 -13.24 -17.40 18.70
C LYS A 497 -13.45 -18.03 20.05
N THR A 498 -12.37 -18.47 20.67
CA THR A 498 -12.47 -19.18 21.96
C THR A 498 -11.31 -18.87 22.89
N ASP A 499 -11.63 -18.64 24.16
CA ASP A 499 -10.65 -18.60 25.24
C ASP A 499 -10.57 -19.99 25.86
N LEU A 500 -9.35 -20.51 25.99
CA LEU A 500 -9.03 -21.83 26.46
C LEU A 500 -8.26 -21.75 27.79
N PHE A 501 -8.25 -22.87 28.56
CA PHE A 501 -7.47 -23.01 29.80
C PHE A 501 -7.72 -21.89 30.82
N ASN A 502 -9.01 -21.51 31.03
CA ASN A 502 -9.43 -20.40 31.89
C ASN A 502 -8.83 -19.03 31.48
N GLY A 503 -8.83 -18.73 30.19
CA GLY A 503 -8.31 -17.46 29.65
C GLY A 503 -6.79 -17.41 29.47
N LYS A 504 -6.06 -18.52 29.70
CA LYS A 504 -4.61 -18.59 29.48
C LYS A 504 -4.23 -18.77 28.02
N ALA A 505 -5.15 -19.17 27.16
CA ALA A 505 -4.93 -19.19 25.73
C ALA A 505 -6.17 -18.72 24.99
N ARG A 506 -5.95 -18.12 23.83
CA ARG A 506 -6.99 -17.69 22.87
C ARG A 506 -6.70 -18.32 21.52
N ALA A 507 -7.74 -18.84 20.88
CA ALA A 507 -7.67 -19.34 19.51
C ALA A 507 -8.79 -18.70 18.68
N ASN A 508 -8.42 -18.11 17.53
CA ASN A 508 -9.33 -17.63 16.52
C ASN A 508 -9.03 -18.41 15.24
N ILE A 509 -10.04 -19.03 14.66
CA ILE A 509 -9.91 -19.79 13.40
C ILE A 509 -11.02 -19.29 12.48
N ALA A 510 -10.67 -18.93 11.26
CA ALA A 510 -11.60 -18.50 10.21
C ALA A 510 -11.34 -19.31 8.93
N ALA A 511 -12.40 -19.73 8.26
CA ALA A 511 -12.36 -20.27 6.91
C ALA A 511 -13.25 -19.40 6.02
N PHE A 512 -12.77 -19.02 4.83
CA PHE A 512 -13.45 -18.08 3.96
C PHE A 512 -13.37 -18.49 2.48
N SER A 513 -14.32 -18.00 1.72
CA SER A 513 -14.36 -18.06 0.25
C SER A 513 -14.78 -16.71 -0.29
N TYR A 514 -14.13 -16.26 -1.36
CA TYR A 514 -14.39 -15.04 -2.08
C TYR A 514 -14.64 -15.35 -3.55
N ASP A 515 -15.71 -14.76 -4.07
CA ASP A 515 -16.06 -14.76 -5.48
C ASP A 515 -15.90 -13.33 -5.99
N TYR A 516 -14.99 -13.12 -6.94
CA TYR A 516 -14.71 -11.84 -7.57
C TYR A 516 -15.37 -11.74 -8.92
N GLU A 517 -15.99 -10.59 -9.18
CA GLU A 517 -16.40 -10.16 -10.50
C GLU A 517 -15.56 -8.95 -10.93
N ASN A 518 -15.14 -8.94 -12.20
CA ASN A 518 -14.38 -7.85 -12.81
C ASN A 518 -13.07 -7.51 -12.06
N LEU A 519 -12.30 -8.51 -11.62
CA LEU A 519 -11.03 -8.30 -10.95
C LEU A 519 -10.13 -7.37 -11.77
N GLN A 520 -9.73 -6.25 -11.19
CA GLN A 520 -8.86 -5.27 -11.83
C GLN A 520 -7.41 -5.74 -11.81
N PHE A 521 -6.78 -5.80 -12.97
CA PHE A 521 -5.37 -6.20 -13.11
C PHE A 521 -4.65 -5.30 -14.11
N GLN A 522 -3.33 -5.31 -14.07
CA GLN A 522 -2.51 -4.58 -15.03
C GLN A 522 -2.40 -5.35 -16.34
N ALA A 523 -2.83 -4.74 -17.42
CA ALA A 523 -2.87 -5.32 -18.75
C ALA A 523 -1.94 -4.60 -19.71
N THR A 524 -1.31 -5.38 -20.59
CA THR A 524 -0.59 -4.91 -21.78
C THR A 524 -1.50 -4.98 -22.99
N ASP A 525 -1.50 -3.94 -23.80
CA ASP A 525 -2.27 -3.90 -25.06
C ASP A 525 -1.44 -4.45 -26.24
N PRO A 526 -2.07 -5.04 -27.26
CA PRO A 526 -1.39 -5.39 -28.50
C PRO A 526 -0.69 -4.21 -29.19
N ASP A 527 -1.25 -3.01 -29.08
CA ASP A 527 -0.58 -1.80 -29.54
C ASP A 527 0.65 -1.52 -28.64
N PRO A 528 1.84 -1.32 -29.22
CA PRO A 528 3.06 -1.04 -28.43
C PRO A 528 2.94 0.22 -27.56
N TYR A 529 3.63 0.20 -26.40
CA TYR A 529 3.63 1.27 -25.40
C TYR A 529 2.25 1.61 -24.82
N ARG A 530 1.28 0.72 -24.97
CA ARG A 530 -0.05 0.87 -24.41
C ARG A 530 -0.31 -0.20 -23.38
N GLY A 531 -0.92 0.20 -22.32
CA GLY A 531 -1.30 -0.66 -21.22
C GLY A 531 -2.12 0.13 -20.20
N GLY A 532 -2.57 -0.54 -19.18
CA GLY A 532 -3.40 0.07 -18.15
C GLY A 532 -4.08 -0.99 -17.31
N VAL A 533 -5.27 -0.67 -16.86
CA VAL A 533 -6.14 -1.56 -16.09
C VAL A 533 -7.17 -2.19 -17.02
N ALA A 534 -7.34 -3.50 -16.92
CA ALA A 534 -8.43 -4.26 -17.50
C ALA A 534 -9.10 -5.12 -16.42
N ASN A 535 -10.21 -5.76 -16.76
CA ASN A 535 -11.01 -6.55 -15.82
C ASN A 535 -11.03 -8.02 -16.23
N ILE A 536 -10.69 -8.91 -15.28
CA ILE A 536 -10.92 -10.36 -15.43
C ILE A 536 -12.33 -10.65 -14.94
N PRO A 537 -13.20 -11.29 -15.75
CA PRO A 537 -14.62 -11.44 -15.43
C PRO A 537 -14.89 -12.15 -14.11
N GLU A 538 -14.24 -13.29 -13.85
CA GLU A 538 -14.49 -14.11 -12.68
C GLU A 538 -13.19 -14.67 -12.11
N SER A 539 -13.01 -14.59 -10.80
CA SER A 539 -11.90 -15.15 -10.06
C SER A 539 -12.34 -15.61 -8.67
N GLU A 540 -11.67 -16.60 -8.13
CA GLU A 540 -12.03 -17.19 -6.83
C GLU A 540 -10.83 -17.21 -5.89
N MET A 541 -11.12 -17.07 -4.60
CA MET A 541 -10.13 -17.25 -3.54
C MET A 541 -10.75 -17.91 -2.32
N SER A 542 -10.01 -18.81 -1.69
CA SER A 542 -10.42 -19.42 -0.42
C SER A 542 -9.23 -19.62 0.51
N GLY A 543 -9.51 -19.74 1.80
CA GLY A 543 -8.42 -19.91 2.75
C GLY A 543 -8.88 -20.26 4.16
N VAL A 544 -7.86 -20.53 4.97
CA VAL A 544 -8.01 -20.75 6.43
C VAL A 544 -6.95 -19.94 7.15
N GLU A 545 -7.37 -19.20 8.16
CA GLU A 545 -6.50 -18.46 9.06
C GLU A 545 -6.62 -18.99 10.48
N ILE A 546 -5.51 -19.04 11.18
CA ILE A 546 -5.40 -19.49 12.57
C ILE A 546 -4.57 -18.47 13.33
N GLU A 547 -5.15 -17.91 14.38
CA GLU A 547 -4.46 -17.09 15.37
C GLU A 547 -4.52 -17.79 16.72
N PHE A 548 -3.38 -17.96 17.36
CA PHE A 548 -3.29 -18.60 18.65
C PHE A 548 -2.30 -17.86 19.54
N THR A 549 -2.78 -17.43 20.69
CA THR A 549 -1.96 -16.83 21.76
C THR A 549 -2.10 -17.64 23.01
N ALA A 550 -1.00 -17.96 23.69
CA ALA A 550 -1.01 -18.72 24.95
C ALA A 550 -0.01 -18.19 25.96
N LEU A 551 -0.48 -17.97 27.19
CA LEU A 551 0.35 -17.76 28.36
C LEU A 551 0.83 -19.12 28.87
N ALA A 552 1.98 -19.58 28.35
CA ALA A 552 2.54 -20.87 28.71
C ALA A 552 2.98 -20.93 30.19
N SER A 553 3.33 -19.77 30.74
CA SER A 553 3.54 -19.53 32.19
C SER A 553 3.35 -18.04 32.47
N ASP A 554 3.54 -17.62 33.72
CA ASP A 554 3.48 -16.18 34.11
C ASP A 554 4.58 -15.34 33.42
N SER A 555 5.60 -15.99 32.83
CA SER A 555 6.73 -15.35 32.16
C SER A 555 6.85 -15.67 30.66
N PHE A 556 6.07 -16.58 30.11
CA PHE A 556 6.18 -16.99 28.71
C PHE A 556 4.86 -16.84 27.98
N THR A 557 4.90 -16.02 26.93
CA THR A 557 3.81 -15.89 25.95
C THR A 557 4.24 -16.51 24.63
N PHE A 558 3.38 -17.34 24.05
CA PHE A 558 3.54 -17.94 22.73
C PHE A 558 2.45 -17.39 21.80
N ASP A 559 2.84 -16.84 20.67
CA ASP A 559 1.92 -16.38 19.62
C ASP A 559 2.21 -17.12 18.31
N MET A 560 1.15 -17.50 17.62
CA MET A 560 1.22 -18.18 16.33
C MET A 560 0.09 -17.69 15.43
N ASN A 561 0.47 -17.16 14.26
CA ASN A 561 -0.42 -16.70 13.22
C ASN A 561 -0.10 -17.44 11.92
N LEU A 562 -1.07 -18.14 11.36
CA LEU A 562 -0.93 -18.93 10.14
C LEU A 562 -2.03 -18.53 9.15
N ALA A 563 -1.70 -18.45 7.86
CA ALA A 563 -2.69 -18.35 6.78
C ALA A 563 -2.34 -19.33 5.65
N PHE A 564 -3.37 -20.01 5.16
CA PHE A 564 -3.33 -20.90 4.01
C PHE A 564 -4.30 -20.36 2.96
N LEU A 565 -3.80 -20.06 1.76
CA LEU A 565 -4.55 -19.44 0.68
C LEU A 565 -4.52 -20.31 -0.58
N ASN A 566 -5.64 -20.33 -1.28
CA ASN A 566 -5.76 -20.84 -2.63
C ASN A 566 -6.54 -19.81 -3.46
N SER A 567 -6.06 -19.51 -4.65
CA SER A 567 -6.69 -18.53 -5.54
C SER A 567 -6.52 -18.94 -6.99
N GLU A 568 -7.52 -18.64 -7.82
CA GLU A 568 -7.43 -18.89 -9.25
C GLU A 568 -8.36 -17.96 -10.06
N VAL A 569 -7.99 -17.74 -11.32
CA VAL A 569 -8.92 -17.20 -12.33
C VAL A 569 -9.89 -18.30 -12.73
N SER A 570 -11.19 -18.09 -12.52
CA SER A 570 -12.21 -19.12 -12.76
C SER A 570 -12.84 -19.06 -14.15
N SER A 571 -12.79 -17.89 -14.83
CA SER A 571 -13.29 -17.71 -16.19
C SER A 571 -12.22 -17.87 -17.26
N ASP A 572 -12.64 -18.19 -18.50
CA ASP A 572 -11.77 -18.13 -19.66
C ASP A 572 -11.50 -16.66 -20.01
N TYR A 573 -10.25 -16.24 -19.88
CA TYR A 573 -9.79 -14.88 -20.22
C TYR A 573 -8.39 -14.94 -20.82
N PHE A 574 -8.10 -14.07 -21.81
CA PHE A 574 -6.84 -14.08 -22.55
C PHE A 574 -6.04 -12.82 -22.24
N VAL A 575 -4.83 -12.99 -21.73
CA VAL A 575 -3.90 -11.91 -21.36
C VAL A 575 -2.69 -11.94 -22.28
N LEU A 576 -2.20 -10.76 -22.64
CA LEU A 576 -0.93 -10.58 -23.32
C LEU A 576 0.17 -10.35 -22.28
N ASP A 577 1.16 -11.25 -22.19
CA ASP A 577 2.35 -10.99 -21.40
C ASP A 577 3.31 -10.09 -22.19
N ASN A 578 3.68 -8.95 -21.61
CA ASN A 578 4.58 -8.00 -22.24
C ASN A 578 5.97 -8.60 -22.52
N VAL A 579 6.43 -9.51 -21.67
CA VAL A 579 7.72 -10.22 -21.85
C VAL A 579 7.73 -11.00 -23.17
N ASP A 580 6.62 -11.66 -23.51
CA ASP A 580 6.50 -12.40 -24.76
C ASP A 580 6.21 -11.48 -25.95
N ALA A 581 5.42 -10.43 -25.73
CA ALA A 581 5.04 -9.47 -26.76
C ALA A 581 6.20 -8.58 -27.22
N TYR A 582 7.21 -8.41 -26.37
CA TYR A 582 8.34 -7.52 -26.62
C TYR A 582 9.13 -7.83 -27.91
N GLN A 583 9.14 -9.08 -28.35
CA GLN A 583 9.79 -9.49 -29.59
C GLN A 583 9.13 -8.92 -30.86
N TYR A 584 7.92 -8.38 -30.78
CA TYR A 584 7.16 -7.78 -31.86
C TYR A 584 6.85 -6.32 -31.55
N PHE A 585 6.96 -5.46 -32.54
CA PHE A 585 6.84 -4.01 -32.37
C PHE A 585 5.84 -3.40 -33.36
N PHE A 586 5.88 -2.08 -33.57
CA PHE A 586 4.94 -1.36 -34.43
C PHE A 586 4.68 -2.04 -35.79
N GLY A 587 3.42 -2.10 -36.19
CA GLY A 587 3.00 -2.77 -37.43
C GLY A 587 2.93 -4.28 -37.32
N GLN A 588 3.05 -4.83 -36.11
CA GLN A 588 2.98 -6.28 -35.83
C GLN A 588 1.97 -6.57 -34.68
N GLU A 589 0.99 -5.72 -34.54
CA GLU A 589 -0.03 -5.78 -33.47
C GLU A 589 -0.83 -7.09 -33.56
N ASP A 590 -1.07 -7.62 -34.74
CA ASP A 590 -1.72 -8.91 -34.97
C ASP A 590 -0.90 -10.09 -34.43
N LEU A 591 0.43 -10.02 -34.55
CA LEU A 591 1.31 -11.05 -33.98
C LEU A 591 1.32 -10.96 -32.46
N ARG A 592 1.40 -9.76 -31.88
CA ARG A 592 1.28 -9.55 -30.43
C ARG A 592 -0.04 -10.08 -29.91
N TYR A 593 -1.15 -9.72 -30.55
CA TYR A 593 -2.48 -10.21 -30.20
C TYR A 593 -2.59 -11.74 -30.25
N GLY A 594 -1.87 -12.37 -31.15
CA GLY A 594 -1.80 -13.84 -31.30
C GLY A 594 -1.04 -14.55 -30.16
N LEU A 595 -0.23 -13.81 -29.37
CA LEU A 595 0.53 -14.37 -28.25
C LEU A 595 -0.26 -14.43 -26.93
N ARG A 596 -1.50 -13.96 -26.92
CA ARG A 596 -2.31 -13.99 -25.70
C ARG A 596 -2.53 -15.42 -25.21
N GLU A 597 -2.39 -15.60 -23.92
CA GLU A 597 -2.61 -16.88 -23.26
C GLU A 597 -3.87 -16.86 -22.38
N ASN A 598 -4.56 -17.98 -22.32
CA ASN A 598 -5.70 -18.15 -21.43
C ASN A 598 -5.20 -18.30 -19.99
N VAL A 599 -5.59 -17.38 -19.12
CA VAL A 599 -5.16 -17.36 -17.72
C VAL A 599 -6.08 -18.14 -16.77
N LYS A 600 -7.09 -18.84 -17.28
CA LYS A 600 -7.94 -19.69 -16.46
C LYS A 600 -7.14 -20.74 -15.70
N GLY A 601 -7.35 -20.83 -14.40
CA GLY A 601 -6.62 -21.71 -13.49
C GLY A 601 -5.28 -21.12 -13.01
N ASN A 602 -4.89 -19.93 -13.48
CA ASN A 602 -3.71 -19.23 -12.97
C ASN A 602 -3.98 -18.69 -11.55
N GLN A 603 -2.94 -18.72 -10.72
CA GLN A 603 -2.96 -18.11 -9.39
C GLN A 603 -3.13 -16.60 -9.52
N LEU A 604 -3.95 -16.00 -8.64
CA LEU A 604 -4.05 -14.55 -8.55
C LEU A 604 -2.73 -13.94 -8.05
N ALA A 605 -2.48 -12.69 -8.44
CA ALA A 605 -1.27 -11.99 -8.08
C ALA A 605 -1.10 -11.84 -6.56
N LYS A 606 0.14 -11.97 -6.08
CA LYS A 606 0.53 -11.70 -4.68
C LYS A 606 -0.25 -12.51 -3.63
N THR A 607 -0.65 -13.73 -3.96
CA THR A 607 -1.36 -14.67 -3.07
C THR A 607 -0.44 -15.81 -2.59
N PRO A 608 0.42 -15.62 -1.56
CA PRO A 608 1.23 -16.69 -1.03
C PRO A 608 0.36 -17.85 -0.53
N GLU A 609 0.66 -19.07 -0.96
CA GLU A 609 -0.08 -20.28 -0.55
C GLU A 609 -0.05 -20.50 0.97
N PHE A 610 0.99 -19.99 1.64
CA PHE A 610 1.19 -20.14 3.09
C PHE A 610 1.97 -18.96 3.65
N THR A 611 1.52 -18.42 4.78
CA THR A 611 2.27 -17.47 5.60
C THR A 611 2.22 -17.89 7.06
N ALA A 612 3.29 -17.61 7.80
CA ALA A 612 3.38 -17.89 9.24
C ALA A 612 4.16 -16.78 9.95
N ASP A 613 3.67 -16.36 11.11
CA ASP A 613 4.37 -15.62 12.15
C ASP A 613 4.27 -16.39 13.44
N VAL A 614 5.40 -16.76 14.03
CA VAL A 614 5.45 -17.49 15.30
C VAL A 614 6.41 -16.78 16.22
N SER A 615 5.96 -16.37 17.40
CA SER A 615 6.79 -15.70 18.38
C SER A 615 6.72 -16.35 19.76
N LEU A 616 7.85 -16.30 20.46
CA LEU A 616 7.98 -16.66 21.85
C LEU A 616 8.53 -15.45 22.60
N MET A 617 7.76 -14.95 23.54
CA MET A 617 8.13 -13.83 24.40
C MET A 617 8.35 -14.32 25.82
N TYR A 618 9.44 -13.87 26.43
CA TYR A 618 9.78 -14.08 27.83
C TYR A 618 9.81 -12.73 28.55
N GLU A 619 9.10 -12.64 29.66
CA GLU A 619 8.99 -11.42 30.46
C GLU A 619 9.17 -11.75 31.92
N THR A 620 9.96 -10.96 32.65
CA THR A 620 10.16 -11.17 34.08
C THR A 620 10.68 -9.95 34.82
N ASP A 621 10.24 -9.81 36.05
CA ASP A 621 10.87 -8.89 37.01
C ASP A 621 12.22 -9.46 37.47
N LEU A 622 13.26 -8.65 37.37
CA LEU A 622 14.58 -9.00 37.90
C LEU A 622 14.69 -8.66 39.38
N PRO A 623 15.55 -9.35 40.18
CA PRO A 623 15.77 -9.04 41.57
C PRO A 623 16.23 -7.58 41.85
N SER A 624 16.77 -6.91 40.87
CA SER A 624 17.12 -5.51 40.88
C SER A 624 15.91 -4.55 40.83
N GLY A 625 14.71 -5.07 40.59
CA GLY A 625 13.49 -4.33 40.32
C GLY A 625 13.34 -3.82 38.89
N ASN A 626 14.28 -4.15 38.00
CA ASN A 626 14.18 -3.86 36.57
C ASN A 626 13.31 -4.94 35.89
N TYR A 627 12.74 -4.61 34.70
CA TYR A 627 11.91 -5.52 33.94
C TYR A 627 12.66 -5.98 32.68
N LEU A 628 12.71 -7.29 32.43
CA LEU A 628 13.37 -7.89 31.28
C LEU A 628 12.31 -8.46 30.33
N THR A 629 12.43 -8.10 29.06
CA THR A 629 11.70 -8.75 27.94
C THR A 629 12.68 -9.38 26.97
N ALA A 630 12.33 -10.54 26.41
CA ALA A 630 13.09 -11.17 25.33
C ALA A 630 12.11 -11.85 24.35
N MET A 631 12.23 -11.58 23.08
CA MET A 631 11.36 -12.14 22.05
C MET A 631 12.20 -12.81 20.94
N LEU A 632 11.77 -13.99 20.55
CA LEU A 632 12.21 -14.69 19.35
C LEU A 632 11.02 -14.79 18.41
N GLN A 633 11.16 -14.29 17.18
CA GLN A 633 10.13 -14.36 16.16
C GLN A 633 10.66 -15.10 14.93
N TYR A 634 9.84 -15.99 14.37
CA TYR A 634 10.04 -16.65 13.08
C TYR A 634 8.92 -16.26 12.14
N VAL A 635 9.28 -15.72 10.97
CA VAL A 635 8.35 -15.32 9.91
C VAL A 635 8.63 -16.12 8.67
N LYS A 636 7.59 -16.70 8.07
CA LYS A 636 7.67 -17.41 6.79
C LYS A 636 6.69 -16.87 5.79
N ARG A 637 7.16 -16.60 4.57
CA ARG A 637 6.33 -16.30 3.40
C ARG A 637 6.49 -17.41 2.38
N GLY A 638 5.40 -18.00 1.95
CA GLY A 638 5.35 -19.02 0.90
C GLY A 638 5.64 -18.42 -0.47
N LYS A 639 5.86 -19.28 -1.45
CA LYS A 639 5.94 -18.89 -2.85
C LYS A 639 4.62 -18.30 -3.34
N PHE A 640 4.67 -17.43 -4.34
CA PHE A 640 3.49 -16.86 -5.01
C PHE A 640 3.83 -16.37 -6.41
N MET A 641 2.81 -16.03 -7.19
CA MET A 641 2.95 -15.38 -8.48
C MET A 641 2.75 -13.87 -8.35
N GLN A 642 3.60 -13.08 -9.00
CA GLN A 642 3.55 -11.62 -8.94
C GLN A 642 2.44 -11.02 -9.79
N ARG A 643 2.16 -11.61 -10.95
CA ARG A 643 1.11 -11.18 -11.89
C ARG A 643 0.22 -12.36 -12.26
N VAL A 644 -0.96 -12.08 -12.76
CA VAL A 644 -1.95 -13.08 -13.21
C VAL A 644 -1.52 -13.88 -14.43
N SER A 645 -0.58 -13.37 -15.24
CA SER A 645 0.06 -14.13 -16.34
C SER A 645 0.79 -15.38 -15.87
N ASN A 646 1.24 -15.39 -14.60
CA ASN A 646 1.96 -16.52 -14.02
C ASN A 646 3.19 -16.98 -14.85
N ASN A 647 3.88 -16.01 -15.46
CA ASN A 647 5.10 -16.31 -16.21
C ASN A 647 6.16 -16.90 -15.26
N PRO A 648 6.62 -18.14 -15.49
CA PRO A 648 7.49 -18.82 -14.52
C PRO A 648 8.89 -18.20 -14.39
N ILE A 649 9.30 -17.31 -15.30
CA ILE A 649 10.62 -16.68 -15.30
C ILE A 649 10.59 -15.39 -14.49
N VAL A 650 9.56 -14.57 -14.65
CA VAL A 650 9.51 -13.20 -14.11
C VAL A 650 8.51 -13.02 -12.97
N ASP A 651 7.49 -13.88 -12.88
CA ASP A 651 6.42 -13.76 -11.89
C ASP A 651 6.57 -14.68 -10.67
N ALA A 652 7.36 -15.75 -10.78
CA ALA A 652 7.49 -16.73 -9.72
C ALA A 652 8.39 -16.20 -8.59
N ILE A 653 7.79 -15.79 -7.47
CA ILE A 653 8.51 -15.34 -6.28
C ILE A 653 8.74 -16.53 -5.35
N PRO A 654 10.01 -16.85 -5.02
CA PRO A 654 10.34 -17.97 -4.14
C PRO A 654 9.92 -17.67 -2.69
N ALA A 655 9.71 -18.76 -1.93
CA ALA A 655 9.48 -18.66 -0.49
C ALA A 655 10.76 -18.24 0.24
N TYR A 656 10.58 -17.48 1.33
CA TYR A 656 11.67 -17.14 2.25
C TYR A 656 11.21 -17.20 3.71
N ASP A 657 12.16 -17.23 4.63
CA ASP A 657 11.93 -17.15 6.06
C ASP A 657 13.00 -16.32 6.78
N ILE A 658 12.59 -15.60 7.80
CA ILE A 658 13.45 -14.73 8.61
C ILE A 658 13.27 -15.01 10.10
N ILE A 659 14.32 -14.76 10.86
CA ILE A 659 14.32 -14.81 12.33
C ILE A 659 14.64 -13.43 12.86
N ASN A 660 13.81 -12.94 13.80
CA ASN A 660 14.04 -11.70 14.52
C ASN A 660 14.24 -11.98 16.01
N LEU A 661 15.12 -11.22 16.64
CA LEU A 661 15.40 -11.25 18.08
C LEU A 661 15.26 -9.85 18.67
N ASN A 662 14.62 -9.76 19.83
CA ASN A 662 14.50 -8.52 20.57
C ASN A 662 14.75 -8.79 22.06
N ILE A 663 15.57 -7.95 22.71
CA ILE A 663 15.83 -8.02 24.17
C ILE A 663 15.69 -6.62 24.72
N GLY A 664 14.70 -6.41 25.61
CA GLY A 664 14.41 -5.18 26.30
C GLY A 664 14.76 -5.26 27.80
N LEU A 665 15.24 -4.16 28.34
CA LEU A 665 15.51 -3.99 29.76
C LEU A 665 14.99 -2.62 30.22
N ASP A 666 13.94 -2.61 31.01
CA ASP A 666 13.38 -1.41 31.60
C ASP A 666 13.89 -1.23 33.00
N PHE A 667 14.51 -0.08 33.25
CA PHE A 667 15.07 0.28 34.56
C PHE A 667 14.05 1.05 35.38
N ASN A 668 14.15 0.93 36.71
CA ASN A 668 13.26 1.62 37.66
C ASN A 668 13.28 3.16 37.60
N ASN A 669 14.20 3.74 36.84
CA ASN A 669 14.37 5.17 36.65
C ASN A 669 13.79 5.71 35.34
N ASN A 670 12.79 5.04 34.80
CA ASN A 670 12.10 5.38 33.54
C ASN A 670 12.98 5.32 32.27
N ILE A 671 14.13 4.67 32.35
CA ILE A 671 14.99 4.41 31.19
C ILE A 671 14.72 3.00 30.70
N GLY A 672 14.50 2.84 29.39
CA GLY A 672 14.48 1.57 28.70
C GLY A 672 15.71 1.41 27.79
N LEU A 673 16.18 0.18 27.64
CA LEU A 673 17.23 -0.20 26.72
C LEU A 673 16.76 -1.42 25.94
N ASN A 674 16.76 -1.33 24.61
CA ASN A 674 16.27 -2.40 23.73
C ASN A 674 17.32 -2.72 22.66
N PHE A 675 17.64 -4.01 22.51
CA PHE A 675 18.53 -4.56 21.49
C PHE A 675 17.71 -5.39 20.51
N MET A 676 17.79 -5.06 19.24
CA MET A 676 17.05 -5.68 18.16
C MET A 676 18.00 -6.25 17.12
N LEU A 677 17.77 -7.48 16.69
CA LEU A 677 18.44 -8.12 15.56
C LEU A 677 17.34 -8.59 14.60
N LEU A 678 17.16 -7.88 13.51
CA LEU A 678 16.20 -8.20 12.46
C LEU A 678 16.88 -8.99 11.35
N ASN A 679 16.14 -9.93 10.73
CA ASN A 679 16.66 -10.83 9.72
C ASN A 679 18.01 -11.46 10.14
N ALA A 680 18.04 -12.14 11.31
CA ALA A 680 19.27 -12.66 11.91
C ALA A 680 20.03 -13.65 11.00
N THR A 681 19.32 -14.32 10.11
CA THR A 681 19.84 -15.28 9.12
C THR A 681 20.48 -14.61 7.92
N ASP A 682 20.28 -13.29 7.74
CA ASP A 682 20.75 -12.49 6.58
C ASP A 682 20.19 -13.01 5.25
N GLU A 683 18.89 -13.31 5.25
CA GLU A 683 18.18 -13.83 4.08
C GLU A 683 18.00 -12.72 3.02
N ASP A 684 18.32 -13.01 1.77
CA ASP A 684 18.09 -12.15 0.61
C ASP A 684 16.74 -12.49 -0.06
N GLY A 685 15.65 -12.54 0.73
CA GLY A 685 14.31 -12.85 0.24
C GLY A 685 13.83 -11.82 -0.79
N ILE A 686 13.15 -12.28 -1.84
CA ILE A 686 12.51 -11.42 -2.82
C ILE A 686 11.13 -11.05 -2.28
N ASN A 687 10.90 -9.75 -2.05
CA ASN A 687 9.63 -9.24 -1.58
C ASN A 687 8.60 -9.11 -2.69
N SER A 688 9.04 -8.61 -3.85
CA SER A 688 8.22 -8.47 -5.05
C SER A 688 9.07 -8.45 -6.30
N SER A 689 8.46 -8.67 -7.46
CA SER A 689 9.04 -8.36 -8.75
C SER A 689 8.15 -7.38 -9.50
N MET A 690 8.72 -6.71 -10.48
CA MET A 690 8.00 -5.76 -11.28
C MET A 690 8.48 -5.80 -12.73
N THR A 691 7.54 -6.02 -13.64
CA THR A 691 7.80 -6.00 -15.08
C THR A 691 7.18 -4.75 -15.69
N ASP A 692 7.97 -3.99 -16.44
CA ASP A 692 7.45 -2.85 -17.20
C ASP A 692 6.46 -3.33 -18.25
N VAL A 693 5.25 -2.76 -18.25
CA VAL A 693 4.16 -3.16 -19.17
C VAL A 693 4.08 -2.27 -20.42
N PHE A 694 4.78 -1.15 -20.42
CA PHE A 694 4.69 -0.15 -21.47
C PHE A 694 5.88 -0.20 -22.45
N GLY A 695 7.08 -0.46 -21.95
CA GLY A 695 8.32 -0.30 -22.68
C GLY A 695 9.05 -1.60 -22.97
N VAL A 696 10.24 -1.72 -22.43
CA VAL A 696 11.22 -2.78 -22.74
C VAL A 696 10.97 -4.11 -22.04
N ALA A 697 9.85 -4.25 -21.35
CA ALA A 697 9.51 -5.45 -20.54
C ALA A 697 10.58 -5.82 -19.50
N SER A 698 11.38 -4.86 -19.04
CA SER A 698 12.40 -5.11 -18.03
C SER A 698 11.73 -5.55 -16.72
N THR A 699 12.29 -6.58 -16.08
CA THR A 699 11.81 -7.07 -14.79
C THR A 699 12.84 -6.77 -13.72
N GLY A 700 12.40 -6.14 -12.64
CA GLY A 700 13.19 -5.84 -11.48
C GLY A 700 12.70 -6.54 -10.23
N LEU A 701 13.63 -6.82 -9.32
CA LEU A 701 13.39 -7.49 -8.04
C LEU A 701 13.55 -6.50 -6.90
N GLU A 702 12.59 -6.47 -5.99
CA GLU A 702 12.68 -5.81 -4.69
C GLU A 702 13.06 -6.85 -3.63
N LEU A 703 14.07 -6.57 -2.83
CA LEU A 703 14.50 -7.46 -1.76
C LEU A 703 13.98 -6.99 -0.40
N ILE A 704 13.77 -7.94 0.52
CA ILE A 704 13.57 -7.60 1.93
C ILE A 704 14.84 -6.95 2.51
N PRO A 705 14.75 -6.14 3.58
CA PRO A 705 15.94 -5.60 4.25
C PRO A 705 16.91 -6.70 4.70
N PRO A 706 18.23 -6.48 4.61
CA PRO A 706 19.25 -7.44 5.11
C PRO A 706 19.22 -7.49 6.64
N ARG A 707 20.09 -8.31 7.24
CA ARG A 707 20.30 -8.32 8.67
C ARG A 707 20.63 -6.94 9.20
N GLN A 708 19.93 -6.53 10.27
CA GLN A 708 20.15 -5.25 10.92
C GLN A 708 20.21 -5.43 12.44
N PHE A 709 21.26 -4.90 13.05
CA PHE A 709 21.35 -4.75 14.49
C PHE A 709 21.05 -3.31 14.88
N MET A 710 20.17 -3.12 15.89
CA MET A 710 19.78 -1.82 16.39
C MET A 710 19.74 -1.80 17.92
N THR A 711 20.00 -0.64 18.48
CA THR A 711 19.88 -0.36 19.93
C THR A 711 19.03 0.87 20.11
N ARG A 712 17.97 0.74 20.90
CA ARG A 712 17.09 1.85 21.31
C ARG A 712 17.27 2.16 22.78
N ILE A 713 17.36 3.45 23.09
CA ILE A 713 17.33 3.98 24.44
C ILE A 713 16.06 4.82 24.55
N SER A 714 15.18 4.49 25.48
CA SER A 714 13.94 5.23 25.77
C SER A 714 14.00 5.90 27.15
N TYR A 715 13.33 7.05 27.23
CA TYR A 715 13.18 7.78 28.50
C TYR A 715 11.77 8.35 28.60
N ASN A 716 11.09 8.03 29.71
CA ASN A 716 9.76 8.52 30.03
C ASN A 716 9.87 9.55 31.18
N PHE A 717 9.29 10.75 31.06
CA PHE A 717 9.44 11.86 32.02
C PHE A 717 8.21 12.77 32.09
#